data_d8de2b312cf92a07ce6fff0e64cdc3b2
#
_entry.id   d8de2b312cf92a07ce6fff0e64cdc3b2
#
_cell.length_a   1.000
_cell.length_b   1.000
_cell.length_c   1.000
_cell.angle_alpha   90.00
_cell.angle_beta   90.00
_cell.angle_gamma   90.00
#
_symmetry.space_group_name_H-M   'P 1'
#
loop_
_entity.id
_entity.type
_entity.pdbx_description
1 polymer ?
#
loop_
_entity_poly.entity_id
_entity_poly.type
_entity_poly.pdbx_seq_one_letter_code
_entity_poly.pdbx_strand_id
1 'polypeptide(L)'
;MPHVLTETDGLLIKFFRLLTKSVTIGVQVFPGDPHRNLLMTVVERLRQARGVGSWRRYYHRRMAFLSLVQLQTVPYKNNYYTEVTQMSAAPLYPVRPEVAASTLTDEATYKAMYQQSVINPDGFWREQAQRLDWIKPFTKVKQTSFDDHHVDIKWFADGTLNVSYNCLDRHLETRGDQLAIIWEGDDPSEHREITYRELHEQVCKFANALRGQDVHRGDVVTIYMPMIPEAVVAMLACARIGAIHSVVFGGFSPEALAGRIIDCKSKVVITADEGLRGGRRTALKANVDLALTNPETSSVQKIIVCKRTGGDIAWHQHRDIWYEDLMKVASSHCAPKEMGAEEALFILYTSGSTGKPKGVLHTSGGYLVYAALTHERVFDYRPGDVYWCTADVGWVTGHSYIVYGPLANGATTLLFEGVPNYPDITRVSKIIDKHKVNILYTAPTAIRAMMAEGQAAVAGADGSSLRLLGSVGEPINPEAWNWYHQAVGKERCPIVDTWWQTETGGILISPLPGATALKPGSATRPFFGVVPALVDNLGNLIEGAAEGNLVILDSWPGQSRSLYGDHDRFVDTYFKTFRGMYFTGDGARRDEDGYFWITGRVDDVLNVSGHRMGTAEIESAMVAHPKVAEAAVVGVPHDLKGQGIYVYVTLNAGLEPNEALRIELKNWVRKEIGPIATPDVIQWAPGLPKTRSGKIMRRILRKIATAEYDALGDISTLADPGVVQHLIDTHKDMSRVSA
;
A
#
# COMPACT_ATOMS: atom_id res chain seq x y z
N MET A 1 27.70 45.04 -10.80
CA MET A 1 26.72 44.42 -11.68
C MET A 1 27.27 43.73 -12.96
N PRO A 2 28.55 43.33 -13.05
CA PRO A 2 29.02 42.50 -14.18
C PRO A 2 29.12 40.97 -13.91
N HIS A 3 28.89 40.49 -12.71
CA HIS A 3 29.09 39.07 -12.37
C HIS A 3 27.84 38.18 -12.44
N VAL A 4 26.64 38.73 -12.65
CA VAL A 4 25.38 37.98 -12.69
C VAL A 4 25.04 37.47 -14.09
N LEU A 5 25.61 38.09 -15.14
CA LEU A 5 25.33 37.72 -16.53
C LEU A 5 26.11 36.49 -17.05
N THR A 6 27.22 36.12 -16.42
CA THR A 6 28.07 34.99 -16.85
C THR A 6 27.53 33.61 -16.43
N GLU A 7 26.72 33.53 -15.41
CA GLU A 7 26.10 32.24 -15.01
C GLU A 7 24.82 31.91 -15.79
N THR A 8 24.07 32.92 -16.18
CA THR A 8 22.86 32.77 -17.01
C THR A 8 23.19 32.37 -18.46
N ASP A 9 24.28 32.90 -19.02
CA ASP A 9 24.77 32.52 -20.35
C ASP A 9 25.22 31.04 -20.40
N GLY A 10 25.81 30.56 -19.33
CA GLY A 10 26.22 29.14 -19.17
C GLY A 10 25.06 28.13 -19.14
N LEU A 11 23.91 28.53 -18.59
CA LEU A 11 22.72 27.69 -18.48
C LEU A 11 21.91 27.63 -19.80
N LEU A 12 21.75 28.76 -20.47
CA LEU A 12 21.09 28.85 -21.78
C LEU A 12 21.85 28.03 -22.85
N ILE A 13 23.18 28.07 -22.83
CA ILE A 13 24.02 27.28 -23.77
C ILE A 13 23.82 25.77 -23.58
N LYS A 14 23.63 25.29 -22.32
CA LYS A 14 23.37 23.86 -22.04
C LYS A 14 21.97 23.43 -22.47
N PHE A 15 20.96 24.26 -22.24
CA PHE A 15 19.58 24.00 -22.67
C PHE A 15 19.44 23.87 -24.19
N PHE A 16 20.05 24.77 -24.96
CA PHE A 16 20.01 24.70 -26.41
C PHE A 16 20.88 23.57 -27.01
N ARG A 17 21.92 23.10 -26.34
CA ARG A 17 22.70 21.92 -26.80
C ARG A 17 21.92 20.62 -26.69
N LEU A 18 20.96 20.49 -25.77
CA LEU A 18 20.05 19.35 -25.66
C LEU A 18 18.98 19.38 -26.75
N LEU A 19 18.43 20.55 -27.05
CA LEU A 19 17.43 20.73 -28.13
C LEU A 19 18.00 20.50 -29.55
N THR A 20 19.25 20.82 -29.80
CA THR A 20 19.84 20.71 -31.15
C THR A 20 20.37 19.32 -31.49
N LYS A 21 20.38 18.36 -30.60
CA LYS A 21 20.80 16.97 -30.89
C LYS A 21 19.67 16.05 -31.37
N SER A 22 18.43 16.45 -31.27
CA SER A 22 17.30 15.54 -31.54
C SER A 22 16.21 16.08 -32.47
N VAL A 23 16.20 17.35 -32.82
CA VAL A 23 15.15 17.90 -33.73
C VAL A 23 15.71 19.02 -34.59
N THR A 24 15.49 18.95 -35.89
CA THR A 24 15.67 20.09 -36.82
C THR A 24 14.47 21.01 -36.64
N ILE A 25 14.57 21.99 -35.76
CA ILE A 25 13.50 22.98 -35.58
C ILE A 25 13.74 24.11 -36.57
N GLY A 26 12.89 24.19 -37.58
CA GLY A 26 12.75 25.36 -38.42
C GLY A 26 12.06 26.48 -37.65
N VAL A 27 12.81 27.44 -37.14
CA VAL A 27 12.25 28.64 -36.53
C VAL A 27 11.84 29.61 -37.64
N GLN A 28 10.55 29.71 -37.94
CA GLN A 28 10.00 30.79 -38.79
C GLN A 28 9.80 32.03 -37.91
N VAL A 29 10.63 33.03 -38.13
CA VAL A 29 10.50 34.35 -37.46
C VAL A 29 9.73 35.28 -38.37
N PHE A 30 8.55 35.73 -37.95
CA PHE A 30 7.73 36.68 -38.71
C PHE A 30 8.28 38.11 -38.63
N PRO A 31 8.15 38.93 -39.67
CA PRO A 31 8.53 40.35 -39.64
C PRO A 31 7.59 41.12 -38.70
N GLY A 32 8.15 41.73 -37.63
CA GLY A 32 7.39 42.56 -36.68
C GLY A 32 7.49 42.15 -35.23
N ASP A 33 8.21 41.05 -34.87
CA ASP A 33 8.39 40.62 -33.51
C ASP A 33 9.37 41.53 -32.74
N PRO A 34 8.96 42.19 -31.65
CA PRO A 34 9.79 43.07 -30.87
C PRO A 34 10.99 42.41 -30.19
N HIS A 35 10.99 41.08 -30.10
CA HIS A 35 12.08 40.28 -29.48
C HIS A 35 13.07 39.70 -30.52
N ARG A 36 12.90 40.00 -31.81
CA ARG A 36 13.74 39.48 -32.90
C ARG A 36 15.23 39.73 -32.67
N ASN A 37 15.58 40.93 -32.23
CA ASN A 37 16.98 41.29 -32.00
C ASN A 37 17.61 40.56 -30.79
N LEU A 38 16.83 40.27 -29.78
CA LEU A 38 17.27 39.49 -28.61
C LEU A 38 17.52 38.02 -28.99
N LEU A 39 16.59 37.42 -29.74
CA LEU A 39 16.70 36.04 -30.22
C LEU A 39 17.89 35.84 -31.17
N MET A 40 18.10 36.76 -32.11
CA MET A 40 19.24 36.71 -33.03
C MET A 40 20.57 36.89 -32.31
N THR A 41 20.66 37.76 -31.30
CA THR A 41 21.88 37.96 -30.50
C THR A 41 22.21 36.69 -29.65
N VAL A 42 21.20 36.01 -29.14
CA VAL A 42 21.37 34.75 -28.42
C VAL A 42 21.83 33.61 -29.32
N VAL A 43 21.25 33.50 -30.53
CA VAL A 43 21.64 32.47 -31.52
C VAL A 43 23.05 32.68 -32.03
N GLU A 44 23.47 33.97 -32.28
CA GLU A 44 24.81 34.33 -32.74
C GLU A 44 25.89 34.05 -31.66
N ARG A 45 25.62 34.39 -30.40
CA ARG A 45 26.50 34.05 -29.26
C ARG A 45 26.60 32.54 -29.03
N LEU A 46 25.53 31.78 -29.28
CA LEU A 46 25.54 30.32 -29.19
C LEU A 46 26.37 29.64 -30.28
N ARG A 47 26.44 30.23 -31.48
CA ARG A 47 27.32 29.75 -32.56
C ARG A 47 28.81 29.96 -32.28
N GLN A 48 29.19 31.03 -31.57
CA GLN A 48 30.58 31.34 -31.23
C GLN A 48 31.12 30.53 -30.04
N ALA A 49 30.28 29.86 -29.24
CA ALA A 49 30.67 29.12 -28.03
C ALA A 49 31.03 27.64 -28.27
N ARG A 50 31.36 27.22 -29.49
CA ARG A 50 31.79 25.85 -29.80
C ARG A 50 33.26 25.61 -29.39
N GLY A 51 33.44 25.11 -28.19
CA GLY A 51 34.69 24.52 -27.70
C GLY A 51 34.87 24.67 -26.21
N VAL A 52 34.72 23.62 -25.42
CA VAL A 52 35.47 23.12 -24.29
C VAL A 52 34.61 22.12 -23.50
N GLY A 53 35.16 20.95 -23.22
CA GLY A 53 34.49 19.82 -22.58
C GLY A 53 34.63 19.79 -21.07
N SER A 54 33.73 19.13 -20.48
CA SER A 54 33.83 18.12 -19.41
C SER A 54 32.50 17.95 -18.64
N TRP A 55 32.09 16.72 -18.48
CA TRP A 55 30.83 16.30 -17.91
C TRP A 55 31.07 15.73 -16.50
N ARG A 56 30.82 16.50 -15.45
CA ARG A 56 30.60 15.97 -14.09
C ARG A 56 30.10 17.07 -13.15
N ARG A 57 28.77 17.35 -13.17
CA ARG A 57 28.01 18.02 -12.08
C ARG A 57 26.59 18.34 -12.55
N TYR A 58 25.79 17.30 -12.89
CA TYR A 58 24.49 17.51 -13.58
C TYR A 58 23.25 17.42 -12.67
N TYR A 59 23.33 16.87 -11.48
CA TYR A 59 22.14 16.50 -10.70
C TYR A 59 21.66 17.55 -9.68
N HIS A 60 22.48 18.42 -9.18
CA HIS A 60 22.11 19.30 -8.05
C HIS A 60 21.47 20.66 -8.39
N ARG A 61 21.28 21.00 -9.67
CA ARG A 61 20.76 22.34 -10.09
C ARG A 61 19.38 22.36 -10.74
N ARG A 62 18.68 21.22 -10.82
CA ARG A 62 17.42 21.13 -11.58
C ARG A 62 16.20 21.74 -10.87
N MET A 63 16.17 21.85 -9.56
CA MET A 63 15.02 22.33 -8.79
C MET A 63 14.97 23.86 -8.58
N ALA A 64 16.09 24.57 -8.70
CA ALA A 64 16.10 26.02 -8.57
C ALA A 64 15.49 26.76 -9.79
N PHE A 65 15.26 26.06 -10.90
CA PHE A 65 14.72 26.66 -12.12
C PHE A 65 13.18 26.69 -12.18
N LEU A 66 12.51 25.84 -11.42
CA LEU A 66 11.03 25.80 -11.39
C LEU A 66 10.36 26.95 -10.64
N SER A 67 11.14 27.72 -9.86
CA SER A 67 10.62 28.87 -9.11
C SER A 67 10.68 30.22 -9.85
N LEU A 68 11.28 30.26 -11.04
CA LEU A 68 11.55 31.52 -11.75
C LEU A 68 10.79 31.72 -13.08
N VAL A 69 9.98 30.76 -13.49
CA VAL A 69 9.14 30.88 -14.71
C VAL A 69 7.68 31.06 -14.34
N GLN A 70 7.39 32.03 -13.47
CA GLN A 70 6.07 32.68 -13.44
C GLN A 70 6.15 34.02 -14.16
N LEU A 71 6.14 33.98 -15.48
CA LEU A 71 5.92 35.17 -16.33
C LEU A 71 4.72 34.92 -17.23
N GLN A 72 3.63 35.59 -16.83
CA GLN A 72 2.47 36.04 -17.58
C GLN A 72 2.33 35.48 -19.03
N THR A 73 1.40 34.53 -19.19
CA THR A 73 0.85 34.23 -20.51
C THR A 73 -0.43 35.02 -20.72
N VAL A 74 -0.42 35.86 -21.75
CA VAL A 74 -1.59 36.54 -22.31
C VAL A 74 -2.44 35.49 -23.07
N PRO A 75 -3.78 35.46 -22.91
CA PRO A 75 -4.60 34.43 -23.54
C PRO A 75 -4.77 34.70 -25.05
N TYR A 76 -4.33 33.76 -25.85
CA TYR A 76 -4.66 33.71 -27.27
C TYR A 76 -5.95 32.93 -27.49
N LYS A 77 -7.01 33.62 -27.94
CA LYS A 77 -8.28 32.97 -28.33
C LYS A 77 -8.08 32.24 -29.66
N ASN A 78 -8.13 30.93 -29.66
CA ASN A 78 -8.41 30.13 -30.84
C ASN A 78 -9.68 29.30 -30.62
N ASN A 79 -10.77 29.74 -31.27
CA ASN A 79 -12.00 28.96 -31.43
C ASN A 79 -11.74 27.90 -32.52
N TYR A 80 -11.55 26.67 -32.14
CA TYR A 80 -11.83 25.42 -32.89
C TYR A 80 -11.32 24.23 -32.03
N TYR A 81 -12.05 23.90 -31.00
CA TYR A 81 -12.08 22.55 -30.47
C TYR A 81 -13.49 22.24 -30.00
N THR A 82 -14.04 21.20 -30.61
CA THR A 82 -15.24 20.47 -30.24
C THR A 82 -15.33 20.23 -28.73
N GLU A 83 -16.55 20.33 -28.22
CA GLU A 83 -16.96 20.05 -26.85
C GLU A 83 -16.32 18.75 -26.32
N VAL A 84 -15.23 18.88 -25.59
CA VAL A 84 -14.81 17.89 -24.60
C VAL A 84 -15.76 18.12 -23.43
N THR A 85 -16.60 17.14 -23.18
CA THR A 85 -17.45 17.07 -22.00
C THR A 85 -16.62 17.44 -20.79
N GLN A 86 -16.89 18.58 -20.16
CA GLN A 86 -16.33 18.94 -18.87
C GLN A 86 -16.73 17.86 -17.87
N MET A 87 -15.81 16.97 -17.55
CA MET A 87 -15.91 16.23 -16.30
C MET A 87 -16.01 17.28 -15.20
N SER A 88 -17.11 17.28 -14.45
CA SER A 88 -17.26 18.21 -13.32
C SER A 88 -16.04 18.08 -12.43
N ALA A 89 -15.39 19.19 -12.12
CA ALA A 89 -14.23 19.19 -11.24
C ALA A 89 -14.60 18.43 -9.96
N ALA A 90 -13.79 17.45 -9.55
CA ALA A 90 -14.03 16.70 -8.34
C ALA A 90 -14.20 17.68 -7.16
N PRO A 91 -15.18 17.46 -6.26
CA PRO A 91 -15.42 18.38 -5.15
C PRO A 91 -14.16 18.48 -4.29
N LEU A 92 -13.77 19.72 -3.95
CA LEU A 92 -12.62 20.00 -3.11
C LEU A 92 -13.07 20.20 -1.67
N TYR A 93 -12.52 19.42 -0.75
CA TYR A 93 -12.71 19.56 0.68
C TYR A 93 -11.51 20.32 1.28
N PRO A 94 -11.63 21.62 1.59
CA PRO A 94 -10.50 22.41 2.09
C PRO A 94 -10.09 21.95 3.49
N VAL A 95 -8.82 22.16 3.82
CA VAL A 95 -8.35 21.98 5.20
C VAL A 95 -9.06 22.97 6.10
N ARG A 96 -9.73 22.48 7.13
CA ARG A 96 -10.41 23.34 8.09
C ARG A 96 -9.38 24.04 8.98
N PRO A 97 -9.55 25.36 9.28
CA PRO A 97 -8.58 26.13 10.05
C PRO A 97 -8.24 25.51 11.42
N GLU A 98 -9.23 24.96 12.12
CA GLU A 98 -9.04 24.31 13.42
C GLU A 98 -8.25 23.00 13.32
N VAL A 99 -8.35 22.29 12.19
CA VAL A 99 -7.53 21.10 11.92
C VAL A 99 -6.09 21.53 11.63
N ALA A 100 -5.89 22.49 10.71
CA ALA A 100 -4.55 23.01 10.40
C ALA A 100 -3.81 23.53 11.63
N ALA A 101 -4.51 24.24 12.52
CA ALA A 101 -3.92 24.79 13.74
C ALA A 101 -3.54 23.76 14.79
N SER A 102 -4.11 22.55 14.73
CA SER A 102 -3.91 21.49 15.74
C SER A 102 -3.08 20.31 15.26
N THR A 103 -2.79 20.20 13.95
CA THR A 103 -2.04 19.07 13.38
C THR A 103 -0.53 19.25 13.44
N LEU A 104 0.21 18.15 13.42
CA LEU A 104 1.68 18.11 13.41
C LEU A 104 2.29 18.72 12.14
N THR A 105 1.49 18.81 11.05
CA THR A 105 1.99 19.24 9.75
C THR A 105 0.94 20.07 9.04
N ASP A 106 1.16 21.38 8.96
CA ASP A 106 0.42 22.29 8.09
C ASP A 106 1.03 22.35 6.68
N GLU A 107 0.41 23.12 5.77
CA GLU A 107 0.87 23.22 4.38
C GLU A 107 2.28 23.82 4.26
N ALA A 108 2.63 24.79 5.09
CA ALA A 108 3.96 25.42 5.09
C ALA A 108 5.05 24.43 5.53
N THR A 109 4.77 23.69 6.61
CA THR A 109 5.63 22.62 7.13
C THR A 109 5.78 21.49 6.11
N TYR A 110 4.68 21.05 5.48
CA TYR A 110 4.73 20.04 4.43
C TYR A 110 5.67 20.47 3.29
N LYS A 111 5.48 21.67 2.75
CA LYS A 111 6.29 22.18 1.65
C LYS A 111 7.79 22.24 2.01
N ALA A 112 8.10 22.77 3.21
CA ALA A 112 9.47 22.87 3.68
C ALA A 112 10.13 21.50 3.87
N MET A 113 9.45 20.56 4.56
CA MET A 113 9.95 19.21 4.80
C MET A 113 10.08 18.41 3.51
N TYR A 114 9.08 18.49 2.61
CA TYR A 114 9.15 17.81 1.32
C TYR A 114 10.31 18.33 0.48
N GLN A 115 10.46 19.64 0.37
CA GLN A 115 11.59 20.24 -0.36
C GLN A 115 12.93 19.82 0.23
N GLN A 116 13.09 19.87 1.56
CA GLN A 116 14.31 19.43 2.25
C GLN A 116 14.59 17.95 1.96
N SER A 117 13.58 17.09 2.04
CA SER A 117 13.72 15.64 1.84
C SER A 117 14.18 15.25 0.44
N VAL A 118 13.85 16.09 -0.58
CA VAL A 118 14.24 15.85 -1.98
C VAL A 118 15.59 16.50 -2.31
N ILE A 119 15.85 17.73 -1.81
CA ILE A 119 17.07 18.47 -2.15
C ILE A 119 18.28 17.99 -1.33
N ASN A 120 18.05 17.65 -0.04
CA ASN A 120 19.09 17.17 0.88
C ASN A 120 18.61 15.91 1.62
N PRO A 121 18.42 14.78 0.90
CA PRO A 121 17.91 13.54 1.51
C PRO A 121 18.79 13.05 2.67
N ASP A 122 20.11 13.14 2.57
CA ASP A 122 21.02 12.73 3.64
C ASP A 122 20.81 13.54 4.92
N GLY A 123 20.67 14.84 4.82
CA GLY A 123 20.41 15.72 5.97
C GLY A 123 19.04 15.44 6.58
N PHE A 124 18.01 15.38 5.74
CA PHE A 124 16.64 15.11 6.17
C PHE A 124 16.52 13.75 6.90
N TRP A 125 16.97 12.66 6.25
CA TRP A 125 16.83 11.34 6.83
C TRP A 125 17.75 11.10 8.03
N ARG A 126 18.89 11.80 8.12
CA ARG A 126 19.74 11.81 9.33
C ARG A 126 18.98 12.38 10.52
N GLU A 127 18.24 13.47 10.32
CA GLU A 127 17.40 14.07 11.35
C GLU A 127 16.23 13.16 11.72
N GLN A 128 15.50 12.65 10.71
CA GLN A 128 14.35 11.79 10.98
C GLN A 128 14.70 10.46 11.65
N ALA A 129 15.89 9.92 11.40
CA ALA A 129 16.34 8.68 12.02
C ALA A 129 16.66 8.84 13.53
N GLN A 130 16.79 10.06 14.06
CA GLN A 130 16.95 10.32 15.49
C GLN A 130 15.70 9.99 16.31
N ARG A 131 14.58 9.70 15.66
CA ARG A 131 13.37 9.18 16.32
C ARG A 131 13.54 7.79 16.93
N LEU A 132 14.59 7.06 16.54
CA LEU A 132 14.93 5.73 17.04
C LEU A 132 16.18 5.77 17.90
N ASP A 133 16.27 4.83 18.83
CA ASP A 133 17.46 4.60 19.64
C ASP A 133 18.40 3.66 18.87
N TRP A 134 19.59 4.16 18.58
CA TRP A 134 20.65 3.41 17.90
C TRP A 134 21.68 2.90 18.92
N ILE A 135 21.99 1.61 18.87
CA ILE A 135 23.08 1.02 19.69
C ILE A 135 24.42 1.56 19.20
N LYS A 136 24.65 1.52 17.91
CA LYS A 136 25.75 2.20 17.24
C LYS A 136 25.17 3.22 16.26
N PRO A 137 25.45 4.52 16.44
CA PRO A 137 25.02 5.54 15.49
C PRO A 137 25.58 5.29 14.09
N PHE A 138 24.76 5.57 13.06
CA PHE A 138 25.17 5.48 11.66
C PHE A 138 25.94 6.73 11.23
N THR A 139 26.84 6.57 10.28
CA THR A 139 27.51 7.68 9.57
C THR A 139 27.03 7.80 8.13
N LYS A 140 26.68 6.65 7.52
CA LYS A 140 26.18 6.53 6.14
C LYS A 140 24.66 6.49 6.14
N VAL A 141 24.03 7.56 5.59
CA VAL A 141 22.56 7.66 5.56
C VAL A 141 22.00 6.90 4.38
N LYS A 142 22.43 7.22 3.17
CA LYS A 142 21.92 6.70 1.92
C LYS A 142 23.04 6.22 1.00
N GLN A 143 22.95 4.97 0.56
CA GLN A 143 23.80 4.38 -0.46
C GLN A 143 22.90 3.57 -1.40
N THR A 144 22.44 4.18 -2.49
CA THR A 144 21.42 3.59 -3.35
C THR A 144 21.76 3.77 -4.82
N SER A 145 21.43 2.75 -5.62
CA SER A 145 21.50 2.77 -7.07
C SER A 145 20.27 2.09 -7.66
N PHE A 146 19.65 2.73 -8.66
CA PHE A 146 18.60 2.16 -9.50
C PHE A 146 19.09 1.80 -10.91
N ASP A 147 20.42 1.77 -11.10
CA ASP A 147 21.01 1.26 -12.34
C ASP A 147 20.68 -0.22 -12.49
N ASP A 148 20.05 -0.63 -13.59
CA ASP A 148 19.57 -1.99 -13.84
C ASP A 148 20.67 -3.05 -13.92
N HIS A 149 21.92 -2.62 -14.08
CA HIS A 149 23.09 -3.48 -13.97
C HIS A 149 23.65 -3.59 -12.55
N HIS A 150 23.23 -2.70 -11.65
CA HIS A 150 23.68 -2.64 -10.27
C HIS A 150 22.64 -1.97 -9.37
N VAL A 151 21.52 -2.63 -9.18
CA VAL A 151 20.52 -2.20 -8.19
C VAL A 151 21.02 -2.51 -6.80
N ASP A 152 21.27 -1.49 -6.00
CA ASP A 152 21.69 -1.61 -4.60
C ASP A 152 20.94 -0.58 -3.74
N ILE A 153 20.35 -1.02 -2.64
CA ILE A 153 19.53 -0.17 -1.77
C ILE A 153 19.97 -0.37 -0.33
N LYS A 154 20.66 0.62 0.22
CA LYS A 154 21.12 0.61 1.62
C LYS A 154 20.83 1.94 2.30
N TRP A 155 20.27 1.86 3.50
CA TRP A 155 19.97 3.00 4.35
C TRP A 155 20.53 2.79 5.75
N PHE A 156 21.23 3.79 6.27
CA PHE A 156 21.87 3.75 7.61
C PHE A 156 22.84 2.57 7.78
N ALA A 157 23.54 2.20 6.71
CA ALA A 157 24.19 0.90 6.49
C ALA A 157 25.22 0.49 7.57
N ASP A 158 25.84 1.43 8.28
CA ASP A 158 26.84 1.20 9.32
C ASP A 158 26.30 1.40 10.75
N GLY A 159 24.98 1.68 10.87
CA GLY A 159 24.29 1.79 12.15
C GLY A 159 23.79 0.45 12.66
N THR A 160 23.63 0.33 13.98
CA THR A 160 23.02 -0.85 14.61
C THR A 160 21.94 -0.45 15.59
N LEU A 161 20.89 -1.27 15.67
CA LEU A 161 19.74 -1.08 16.56
C LEU A 161 19.09 -2.42 16.88
N ASN A 162 18.03 -2.42 17.68
CA ASN A 162 17.08 -3.53 17.76
C ASN A 162 15.66 -3.00 17.59
N VAL A 163 14.89 -3.62 16.70
CA VAL A 163 13.52 -3.20 16.39
C VAL A 163 12.58 -3.41 17.58
N SER A 164 12.68 -4.56 18.27
CA SER A 164 11.86 -4.84 19.46
C SER A 164 12.16 -3.85 20.60
N TYR A 165 13.44 -3.49 20.80
CA TYR A 165 13.83 -2.46 21.76
C TYR A 165 13.15 -1.12 21.47
N ASN A 166 13.19 -0.70 20.22
CA ASN A 166 12.58 0.56 19.81
C ASN A 166 11.05 0.57 19.89
N CYS A 167 10.42 -0.60 19.84
CA CYS A 167 8.97 -0.74 20.02
C CYS A 167 8.55 -0.86 21.48
N LEU A 168 9.42 -1.31 22.39
CA LEU A 168 9.04 -1.67 23.76
C LEU A 168 9.93 -1.03 24.81
N ASP A 169 11.21 -1.45 24.91
CA ASP A 169 12.09 -1.15 26.05
C ASP A 169 12.24 0.34 26.32
N ARG A 170 12.45 1.15 25.27
CA ARG A 170 12.61 2.60 25.37
C ARG A 170 11.40 3.34 25.94
N HIS A 171 10.23 2.69 25.92
CA HIS A 171 8.97 3.25 26.44
C HIS A 171 8.71 2.88 27.91
N LEU A 172 9.42 1.89 28.48
CA LEU A 172 9.09 1.32 29.77
C LEU A 172 9.18 2.31 30.92
N GLU A 173 10.15 3.22 30.89
CA GLU A 173 10.35 4.20 31.97
C GLU A 173 9.21 5.22 32.02
N THR A 174 8.74 5.69 30.86
CA THR A 174 7.77 6.81 30.78
C THR A 174 6.35 6.35 30.44
N ARG A 175 6.19 5.16 29.84
CA ARG A 175 4.91 4.62 29.33
C ARG A 175 4.70 3.16 29.69
N GLY A 176 5.44 2.61 30.64
CA GLY A 176 5.35 1.19 30.99
C GLY A 176 3.94 0.73 31.32
N ASP A 177 3.17 1.56 31.99
CA ASP A 177 1.80 1.29 32.42
C ASP A 177 0.72 1.78 31.45
N GLN A 178 1.12 2.43 30.31
CA GLN A 178 0.23 2.78 29.20
C GLN A 178 -0.14 1.50 28.43
N LEU A 179 -1.39 1.45 27.93
CA LEU A 179 -1.80 0.38 27.03
C LEU A 179 -1.00 0.42 25.72
N ALA A 180 -0.37 -0.69 25.38
CA ALA A 180 0.27 -0.92 24.09
C ALA A 180 -0.72 -1.54 23.11
N ILE A 181 -1.49 -2.54 23.57
CA ILE A 181 -2.46 -3.27 22.75
C ILE A 181 -3.80 -3.30 23.48
N ILE A 182 -4.85 -2.95 22.74
CA ILE A 182 -6.23 -3.32 23.05
C ILE A 182 -6.60 -4.43 22.05
N TRP A 183 -6.90 -5.63 22.54
CA TRP A 183 -7.38 -6.71 21.69
C TRP A 183 -8.88 -6.88 21.86
N GLU A 184 -9.57 -6.93 20.72
CA GLU A 184 -11.00 -7.20 20.62
C GLU A 184 -11.22 -8.50 19.87
N GLY A 185 -11.88 -9.47 20.53
CA GLY A 185 -12.13 -10.79 19.97
C GLY A 185 -13.21 -10.80 18.88
N ASP A 186 -13.37 -11.96 18.24
CA ASP A 186 -14.49 -12.20 17.32
C ASP A 186 -15.83 -12.10 18.07
N ASP A 187 -15.93 -12.69 19.25
CA ASP A 187 -17.05 -12.47 20.20
C ASP A 187 -16.89 -11.09 20.87
N PRO A 188 -17.92 -10.21 20.82
CA PRO A 188 -17.88 -8.89 21.45
C PRO A 188 -17.64 -8.88 22.97
N SER A 189 -17.87 -10.00 23.65
CA SER A 189 -17.59 -10.16 25.10
C SER A 189 -16.11 -10.40 25.39
N GLU A 190 -15.33 -10.83 24.40
CA GLU A 190 -13.91 -11.11 24.56
C GLU A 190 -13.07 -9.86 24.25
N HIS A 191 -12.29 -9.41 25.22
CA HIS A 191 -11.29 -8.37 25.03
C HIS A 191 -10.14 -8.51 26.00
N ARG A 192 -8.98 -8.00 25.66
CA ARG A 192 -7.79 -7.91 26.53
C ARG A 192 -7.13 -6.55 26.37
N GLU A 193 -6.63 -6.01 27.46
CA GLU A 193 -5.82 -4.82 27.52
C GLU A 193 -4.41 -5.21 27.98
N ILE A 194 -3.38 -4.79 27.26
CA ILE A 194 -2.00 -5.16 27.51
C ILE A 194 -1.15 -3.89 27.52
N THR A 195 -0.50 -3.63 28.66
CA THR A 195 0.41 -2.50 28.84
C THR A 195 1.75 -2.75 28.13
N TYR A 196 2.53 -1.69 27.92
CA TYR A 196 3.89 -1.80 27.38
C TYR A 196 4.77 -2.73 28.24
N ARG A 197 4.62 -2.67 29.56
CA ARG A 197 5.36 -3.52 30.50
C ARG A 197 4.99 -4.98 30.35
N GLU A 198 3.71 -5.29 30.32
CA GLU A 198 3.22 -6.66 30.12
C GLU A 198 3.60 -7.21 28.73
N LEU A 199 3.49 -6.40 27.69
CA LEU A 199 3.91 -6.79 26.33
C LEU A 199 5.41 -7.06 26.27
N HIS A 200 6.23 -6.19 26.88
CA HIS A 200 7.67 -6.40 26.98
C HIS A 200 8.02 -7.71 27.71
N GLU A 201 7.36 -7.98 28.84
CA GLU A 201 7.56 -9.23 29.60
C GLU A 201 7.22 -10.47 28.75
N GLN A 202 6.07 -10.45 28.06
CA GLN A 202 5.64 -11.54 27.19
C GLN A 202 6.63 -11.73 26.02
N VAL A 203 7.08 -10.65 25.38
CA VAL A 203 8.07 -10.70 24.30
C VAL A 203 9.40 -11.26 24.80
N CYS A 204 9.89 -10.86 25.97
CA CYS A 204 11.12 -11.40 26.54
C CYS A 204 11.01 -12.91 26.83
N LYS A 205 9.90 -13.34 27.45
CA LYS A 205 9.63 -14.76 27.71
C LYS A 205 9.61 -15.55 26.39
N PHE A 206 8.87 -15.08 25.39
CA PHE A 206 8.76 -15.81 24.14
C PHE A 206 10.08 -15.80 23.33
N ALA A 207 10.83 -14.71 23.37
CA ALA A 207 12.17 -14.64 22.79
C ALA A 207 13.13 -15.68 23.40
N ASN A 208 13.10 -15.84 24.74
CA ASN A 208 13.85 -16.89 25.40
C ASN A 208 13.33 -18.29 25.07
N ALA A 209 12.01 -18.48 24.94
CA ALA A 209 11.40 -19.72 24.51
C ALA A 209 11.87 -20.13 23.11
N LEU A 210 11.89 -19.19 22.15
CA LEU A 210 12.42 -19.43 20.79
C LEU A 210 13.90 -19.84 20.82
N ARG A 211 14.73 -19.14 21.62
CA ARG A 211 16.14 -19.52 21.82
C ARG A 211 16.28 -20.91 22.40
N GLY A 212 15.40 -21.30 23.34
CA GLY A 212 15.33 -22.64 23.89
C GLY A 212 14.93 -23.72 22.89
N GLN A 213 14.31 -23.32 21.77
CA GLN A 213 14.01 -24.17 20.61
C GLN A 213 15.05 -24.02 19.48
N ASP A 214 16.26 -23.61 19.83
CA ASP A 214 17.41 -23.48 18.91
C ASP A 214 17.20 -22.45 17.78
N VAL A 215 16.36 -21.43 18.00
CA VAL A 215 16.19 -20.30 17.05
C VAL A 215 17.26 -19.26 17.31
N HIS A 216 18.02 -18.92 16.26
CA HIS A 216 19.15 -17.99 16.31
C HIS A 216 18.96 -16.83 15.31
N ARG A 217 19.86 -15.86 15.37
CA ARG A 217 19.93 -14.76 14.42
C ARG A 217 20.03 -15.28 12.98
N GLY A 218 19.14 -14.80 12.13
CA GLY A 218 19.05 -15.16 10.72
C GLY A 218 18.20 -16.40 10.43
N ASP A 219 17.80 -17.18 11.46
CA ASP A 219 16.82 -18.26 11.26
C ASP A 219 15.45 -17.69 10.91
N VAL A 220 14.72 -18.38 10.03
CA VAL A 220 13.36 -17.97 9.67
C VAL A 220 12.33 -18.71 10.50
N VAL A 221 11.38 -17.93 11.04
CA VAL A 221 10.22 -18.41 11.81
C VAL A 221 8.93 -18.04 11.06
N THR A 222 8.14 -19.04 10.68
CA THR A 222 6.81 -18.82 10.12
C THR A 222 5.78 -18.60 11.21
N ILE A 223 4.98 -17.54 11.09
CA ILE A 223 3.88 -17.21 12.00
C ILE A 223 2.56 -17.36 11.22
N TYR A 224 1.79 -18.41 11.54
CA TYR A 224 0.50 -18.73 10.94
C TYR A 224 -0.57 -18.72 12.02
N MET A 225 -1.02 -17.52 12.39
CA MET A 225 -1.85 -17.27 13.57
C MET A 225 -3.09 -16.43 13.27
N PRO A 226 -4.13 -16.49 14.10
CA PRO A 226 -5.22 -15.52 14.04
C PRO A 226 -4.75 -14.17 14.62
N MET A 227 -5.60 -13.15 14.52
CA MET A 227 -5.32 -11.80 15.02
C MET A 227 -5.45 -11.73 16.54
N ILE A 228 -4.54 -12.41 17.24
CA ILE A 228 -4.42 -12.40 18.70
C ILE A 228 -3.10 -11.77 19.14
N PRO A 229 -2.99 -11.25 20.38
CA PRO A 229 -1.77 -10.59 20.86
C PRO A 229 -0.52 -11.45 20.76
N GLU A 230 -0.65 -12.76 20.86
CA GLU A 230 0.45 -13.72 20.73
C GLU A 230 1.13 -13.67 19.35
N ALA A 231 0.40 -13.25 18.29
CA ALA A 231 1.00 -13.01 16.98
C ALA A 231 1.95 -11.80 17.01
N VAL A 232 1.56 -10.71 17.67
CA VAL A 232 2.41 -9.53 17.87
C VAL A 232 3.62 -9.87 18.76
N VAL A 233 3.40 -10.63 19.83
CA VAL A 233 4.48 -11.13 20.70
C VAL A 233 5.48 -11.94 19.88
N ALA A 234 5.02 -12.83 18.99
CA ALA A 234 5.88 -13.64 18.14
C ALA A 234 6.74 -12.81 17.17
N MET A 235 6.14 -11.80 16.51
CA MET A 235 6.87 -10.89 15.61
C MET A 235 7.97 -10.13 16.37
N LEU A 236 7.64 -9.55 17.51
CA LEU A 236 8.58 -8.76 18.33
C LEU A 236 9.65 -9.65 19.01
N ALA A 237 9.31 -10.88 19.37
CA ALA A 237 10.27 -11.84 19.92
C ALA A 237 11.32 -12.27 18.87
N CYS A 238 10.89 -12.53 17.63
CA CYS A 238 11.81 -12.77 16.51
C CYS A 238 12.74 -11.56 16.30
N ALA A 239 12.18 -10.36 16.21
CA ALA A 239 12.97 -9.12 16.07
C ALA A 239 13.97 -8.92 17.24
N ARG A 240 13.56 -9.32 18.48
CA ARG A 240 14.41 -9.18 19.67
C ARG A 240 15.68 -10.01 19.62
N ILE A 241 15.61 -11.23 19.09
CA ILE A 241 16.74 -12.16 19.01
C ILE A 241 17.44 -12.14 17.65
N GLY A 242 16.94 -11.34 16.68
CA GLY A 242 17.47 -11.24 15.33
C GLY A 242 17.07 -12.40 14.41
N ALA A 243 16.02 -13.14 14.76
CA ALA A 243 15.37 -14.08 13.83
C ALA A 243 14.50 -13.34 12.82
N ILE A 244 14.36 -13.88 11.63
CA ILE A 244 13.54 -13.33 10.55
C ILE A 244 12.15 -13.95 10.66
N HIS A 245 11.10 -13.12 10.79
CA HIS A 245 9.76 -13.68 10.74
C HIS A 245 9.14 -13.65 9.35
N SER A 246 8.34 -14.67 9.05
CA SER A 246 7.51 -14.77 7.86
C SER A 246 6.06 -14.98 8.30
N VAL A 247 5.27 -13.90 8.33
CA VAL A 247 3.87 -14.01 8.72
C VAL A 247 3.06 -14.49 7.52
N VAL A 248 2.28 -15.54 7.74
CA VAL A 248 1.35 -16.10 6.77
C VAL A 248 -0.07 -15.90 7.30
N PHE A 249 -0.92 -15.31 6.47
CA PHE A 249 -2.31 -15.06 6.85
C PHE A 249 -3.02 -16.35 7.29
N GLY A 250 -3.60 -16.36 8.51
CA GLY A 250 -4.21 -17.54 9.13
C GLY A 250 -5.38 -18.18 8.36
N GLY A 251 -5.80 -17.54 7.29
CA GLY A 251 -6.81 -18.06 6.39
C GLY A 251 -6.27 -18.71 5.11
N PHE A 252 -4.96 -18.79 4.88
CA PHE A 252 -4.43 -19.46 3.69
C PHE A 252 -4.52 -20.97 3.81
N SER A 253 -4.56 -21.64 2.65
CA SER A 253 -4.61 -23.10 2.57
C SER A 253 -3.29 -23.75 3.00
N PRO A 254 -3.31 -25.06 3.31
CA PRO A 254 -2.10 -25.82 3.60
C PRO A 254 -1.02 -25.74 2.51
N GLU A 255 -1.42 -25.75 1.22
CA GLU A 255 -0.50 -25.65 0.09
C GLU A 255 0.16 -24.28 0.02
N ALA A 256 -0.61 -23.20 0.25
CA ALA A 256 -0.09 -21.85 0.29
C ALA A 256 0.88 -21.65 1.47
N LEU A 257 0.62 -22.29 2.61
CA LEU A 257 1.52 -22.30 3.76
C LEU A 257 2.79 -23.10 3.45
N ALA A 258 2.67 -24.32 2.90
CA ALA A 258 3.80 -25.16 2.54
C ALA A 258 4.75 -24.46 1.55
N GLY A 259 4.21 -23.85 0.49
CA GLY A 259 5.03 -23.13 -0.49
C GLY A 259 5.88 -22.00 0.12
N ARG A 260 5.37 -21.30 1.14
CA ARG A 260 6.12 -20.26 1.86
C ARG A 260 7.19 -20.83 2.78
N ILE A 261 6.85 -21.90 3.51
CA ILE A 261 7.80 -22.62 4.37
C ILE A 261 8.99 -23.14 3.55
N ILE A 262 8.72 -23.72 2.39
CA ILE A 262 9.74 -24.26 1.48
C ILE A 262 10.65 -23.14 0.98
N ASP A 263 10.06 -22.05 0.48
CA ASP A 263 10.81 -20.95 -0.12
C ASP A 263 11.74 -20.26 0.88
N CYS A 264 11.24 -19.97 2.11
CA CYS A 264 12.07 -19.33 3.13
C CYS A 264 12.79 -20.30 4.08
N LYS A 265 12.63 -21.61 3.91
CA LYS A 265 13.27 -22.67 4.74
C LYS A 265 13.03 -22.46 6.23
N SER A 266 11.77 -22.21 6.60
CA SER A 266 11.40 -21.97 8.01
C SER A 266 11.83 -23.10 8.92
N LYS A 267 12.42 -22.74 10.07
CA LYS A 267 12.90 -23.68 11.10
C LYS A 267 11.81 -24.01 12.13
N VAL A 268 10.97 -23.03 12.44
CA VAL A 268 9.87 -23.14 13.42
C VAL A 268 8.60 -22.57 12.81
N VAL A 269 7.46 -23.20 13.09
CA VAL A 269 6.12 -22.66 12.80
C VAL A 269 5.44 -22.35 14.10
N ILE A 270 4.90 -21.13 14.22
CA ILE A 270 4.05 -20.69 15.34
C ILE A 270 2.62 -20.63 14.81
N THR A 271 1.69 -21.30 15.50
CA THR A 271 0.28 -21.35 15.10
C THR A 271 -0.63 -21.37 16.33
N ALA A 272 -1.93 -21.42 16.14
CA ALA A 272 -2.92 -21.70 17.18
C ALA A 272 -3.62 -23.03 16.93
N ASP A 273 -4.29 -23.57 17.95
CA ASP A 273 -5.16 -24.72 17.80
C ASP A 273 -6.19 -24.44 16.70
N GLU A 274 -6.96 -23.38 16.85
CA GLU A 274 -7.93 -22.88 15.90
C GLU A 274 -7.92 -21.35 15.89
N GLY A 275 -8.53 -20.71 14.89
CA GLY A 275 -8.83 -19.28 14.85
C GLY A 275 -10.34 -19.06 14.82
N LEU A 276 -10.80 -17.91 15.31
CA LEU A 276 -12.19 -17.47 15.22
C LEU A 276 -12.32 -16.32 14.21
N ARG A 277 -13.33 -16.39 13.34
CA ARG A 277 -13.59 -15.33 12.38
C ARG A 277 -15.05 -15.36 11.90
N GLY A 278 -15.84 -14.33 12.28
CA GLY A 278 -17.25 -14.23 11.92
C GLY A 278 -18.08 -15.39 12.48
N GLY A 279 -17.85 -15.81 13.71
CA GLY A 279 -18.49 -16.94 14.38
C GLY A 279 -18.05 -18.32 13.86
N ARG A 280 -17.08 -18.39 12.94
CA ARG A 280 -16.58 -19.64 12.36
C ARG A 280 -15.22 -20.01 12.91
N ARG A 281 -14.97 -21.31 13.09
CA ARG A 281 -13.66 -21.84 13.45
C ARG A 281 -12.83 -22.16 12.23
N THR A 282 -11.54 -21.82 12.27
CA THR A 282 -10.55 -22.21 11.26
C THR A 282 -9.54 -23.14 11.94
N ALA A 283 -9.39 -24.34 11.44
CA ALA A 283 -8.53 -25.38 12.01
C ALA A 283 -7.04 -25.14 11.66
N LEU A 284 -6.40 -24.16 12.32
CA LEU A 284 -5.05 -23.69 11.96
C LEU A 284 -4.01 -24.78 12.14
N LYS A 285 -4.01 -25.48 13.29
CA LYS A 285 -3.05 -26.59 13.53
C LYS A 285 -3.19 -27.72 12.52
N ALA A 286 -4.42 -28.07 12.14
CA ALA A 286 -4.66 -29.09 11.10
C ALA A 286 -4.12 -28.65 9.74
N ASN A 287 -4.26 -27.37 9.39
CA ASN A 287 -3.68 -26.82 8.16
C ASN A 287 -2.15 -26.90 8.18
N VAL A 288 -1.51 -26.62 9.33
CA VAL A 288 -0.05 -26.78 9.50
C VAL A 288 0.34 -28.24 9.32
N ASP A 289 -0.39 -29.18 9.92
CA ASP A 289 -0.10 -30.60 9.79
C ASP A 289 -0.18 -31.08 8.34
N LEU A 290 -1.21 -30.64 7.62
CA LEU A 290 -1.35 -30.91 6.19
C LEU A 290 -0.23 -30.28 5.36
N ALA A 291 0.14 -29.04 5.63
CA ALA A 291 1.27 -28.38 4.94
C ALA A 291 2.59 -29.16 5.11
N LEU A 292 2.81 -29.70 6.31
CA LEU A 292 4.03 -30.46 6.62
C LEU A 292 4.01 -31.91 6.11
N THR A 293 2.96 -32.38 5.47
CA THR A 293 2.99 -33.65 4.72
C THR A 293 3.83 -33.55 3.44
N ASN A 294 4.08 -32.32 2.95
CA ASN A 294 4.99 -32.10 1.83
C ASN A 294 6.44 -32.33 2.29
N PRO A 295 7.19 -33.29 1.67
CA PRO A 295 8.56 -33.60 2.09
C PRO A 295 9.55 -32.43 2.02
N GLU A 296 9.29 -31.44 1.16
CA GLU A 296 10.15 -30.27 0.99
C GLU A 296 10.06 -29.30 2.17
N THR A 297 9.07 -29.44 3.07
CA THR A 297 8.94 -28.68 4.32
C THR A 297 9.83 -29.20 5.44
N SER A 298 10.72 -30.14 5.19
CA SER A 298 11.60 -30.82 6.17
C SER A 298 12.52 -29.90 6.97
N SER A 299 12.63 -28.62 6.60
CA SER A 299 13.33 -27.60 7.41
C SER A 299 12.66 -27.33 8.76
N VAL A 300 11.34 -27.57 8.88
CA VAL A 300 10.57 -27.32 10.10
C VAL A 300 10.88 -28.37 11.16
N GLN A 301 11.46 -27.93 12.27
CA GLN A 301 11.85 -28.78 13.40
C GLN A 301 10.82 -28.81 14.51
N LYS A 302 10.15 -27.68 14.76
CA LYS A 302 9.18 -27.51 15.87
C LYS A 302 7.95 -26.72 15.41
N ILE A 303 6.82 -27.06 16.03
CA ILE A 303 5.57 -26.30 15.93
C ILE A 303 5.21 -25.80 17.33
N ILE A 304 5.06 -24.50 17.50
CA ILE A 304 4.59 -23.89 18.76
C ILE A 304 3.12 -23.54 18.57
N VAL A 305 2.26 -24.08 19.42
CA VAL A 305 0.80 -24.00 19.31
C VAL A 305 0.23 -23.19 20.47
N CYS A 306 -0.48 -22.09 20.17
CA CYS A 306 -1.24 -21.31 21.14
C CYS A 306 -2.63 -21.92 21.34
N LYS A 307 -3.13 -21.95 22.57
CA LYS A 307 -4.51 -22.32 22.88
C LYS A 307 -5.44 -21.13 22.70
N ARG A 308 -6.15 -21.06 21.57
CA ARG A 308 -7.14 -19.99 21.34
C ARG A 308 -8.56 -20.44 21.67
N THR A 309 -8.97 -21.63 21.24
CA THR A 309 -10.33 -22.14 21.46
C THR A 309 -10.39 -23.32 22.38
N GLY A 310 -9.27 -23.99 22.64
CA GLY A 310 -9.21 -25.24 23.37
C GLY A 310 -9.79 -26.42 22.59
N GLY A 311 -9.91 -26.34 21.27
CA GLY A 311 -10.40 -27.42 20.41
C GLY A 311 -9.46 -28.63 20.40
N ASP A 312 -10.04 -29.78 20.08
CA ASP A 312 -9.27 -31.02 19.92
C ASP A 312 -8.42 -30.95 18.66
N ILE A 313 -7.10 -31.14 18.80
CA ILE A 313 -6.14 -31.12 17.71
C ILE A 313 -5.27 -32.39 17.71
N ALA A 314 -4.81 -32.79 16.52
CA ALA A 314 -3.78 -33.81 16.42
C ALA A 314 -2.47 -33.30 17.04
N TRP A 315 -1.76 -34.19 17.77
CA TRP A 315 -0.56 -33.83 18.51
C TRP A 315 0.61 -34.77 18.22
N HIS A 316 1.75 -34.23 17.83
CA HIS A 316 2.98 -34.97 17.56
C HIS A 316 4.03 -34.67 18.63
N GLN A 317 4.19 -35.57 19.59
CA GLN A 317 4.96 -35.38 20.83
C GLN A 317 6.40 -34.88 20.66
N HIS A 318 7.09 -35.20 19.56
CA HIS A 318 8.50 -34.80 19.33
C HIS A 318 8.62 -33.47 18.59
N ARG A 319 7.52 -32.94 18.05
CA ARG A 319 7.49 -31.77 17.17
C ARG A 319 6.70 -30.63 17.78
N ASP A 320 5.55 -30.92 18.36
CA ASP A 320 4.56 -29.94 18.81
C ASP A 320 4.80 -29.58 20.28
N ILE A 321 4.68 -28.27 20.58
CA ILE A 321 4.92 -27.71 21.92
C ILE A 321 3.84 -26.66 22.19
N TRP A 322 3.22 -26.67 23.38
CA TRP A 322 2.30 -25.63 23.77
C TRP A 322 3.03 -24.32 24.07
N TYR A 323 2.53 -23.24 23.51
CA TYR A 323 3.03 -21.88 23.77
C TYR A 323 3.01 -21.57 25.28
N GLU A 324 1.90 -21.87 25.93
CA GLU A 324 1.71 -21.60 27.37
C GLU A 324 2.72 -22.36 28.25
N ASP A 325 3.11 -23.57 27.86
CA ASP A 325 4.10 -24.32 28.62
C ASP A 325 5.49 -23.74 28.49
N LEU A 326 5.85 -23.24 27.29
CA LEU A 326 7.09 -22.50 27.10
C LEU A 326 7.09 -21.20 27.91
N MET A 327 5.98 -20.45 27.91
CA MET A 327 5.85 -19.17 28.63
C MET A 327 5.91 -19.31 30.14
N LYS A 328 5.48 -20.45 30.71
CA LYS A 328 5.55 -20.70 32.17
C LYS A 328 6.98 -20.78 32.70
N VAL A 329 7.90 -21.33 31.90
CA VAL A 329 9.28 -21.60 32.32
C VAL A 329 10.29 -20.58 31.83
N ALA A 330 9.92 -19.77 30.85
CA ALA A 330 10.83 -18.80 30.23
C ALA A 330 11.06 -17.58 31.13
N SER A 331 12.30 -17.11 31.20
CA SER A 331 12.67 -15.88 31.88
C SER A 331 12.02 -14.66 31.21
N SER A 332 11.52 -13.72 32.02
CA SER A 332 11.00 -12.43 31.59
C SER A 332 12.09 -11.41 31.24
N HIS A 333 13.36 -11.78 31.37
CA HIS A 333 14.49 -10.93 30.95
C HIS A 333 15.19 -11.56 29.73
N CYS A 334 15.21 -10.82 28.63
CA CYS A 334 15.92 -11.18 27.39
C CYS A 334 16.58 -9.93 26.80
N ALA A 335 17.89 -9.85 26.86
CA ALA A 335 18.61 -8.71 26.27
C ALA A 335 18.38 -8.66 24.74
N PRO A 336 18.05 -7.48 24.18
CA PRO A 336 17.84 -7.33 22.73
C PRO A 336 19.16 -7.53 22.00
N LYS A 337 19.11 -8.31 20.90
CA LYS A 337 20.28 -8.56 20.06
C LYS A 337 20.62 -7.33 19.23
N GLU A 338 21.88 -6.92 19.24
CA GLU A 338 22.36 -5.89 18.33
C GLU A 338 22.26 -6.37 16.87
N MET A 339 21.55 -5.61 16.03
CA MET A 339 21.31 -5.89 14.61
C MET A 339 21.80 -4.74 13.75
N GLY A 340 22.45 -5.03 12.62
CA GLY A 340 22.74 -4.01 11.61
C GLY A 340 21.47 -3.47 10.98
N ALA A 341 21.48 -2.19 10.59
CA ALA A 341 20.33 -1.54 9.97
C ALA A 341 19.84 -2.25 8.70
N GLU A 342 20.75 -2.87 7.95
CA GLU A 342 20.46 -3.62 6.73
C GLU A 342 20.27 -5.14 6.95
N GLU A 343 20.24 -5.59 8.20
CA GLU A 343 19.88 -6.99 8.47
C GLU A 343 18.39 -7.21 8.33
N ALA A 344 18.04 -8.39 7.77
CA ALA A 344 16.67 -8.80 7.53
C ALA A 344 15.83 -8.79 8.80
N LEU A 345 14.65 -8.20 8.73
CA LEU A 345 13.65 -8.19 9.79
C LEU A 345 12.54 -9.20 9.48
N PHE A 346 11.98 -9.13 8.28
CA PHE A 346 10.91 -10.03 7.88
C PHE A 346 10.88 -10.30 6.37
N ILE A 347 10.20 -11.39 6.04
CA ILE A 347 9.85 -11.77 4.67
C ILE A 347 8.33 -11.78 4.59
N LEU A 348 7.76 -11.06 3.63
CA LEU A 348 6.31 -11.08 3.39
C LEU A 348 6.00 -11.45 1.95
N TYR A 349 5.20 -12.49 1.78
CA TYR A 349 4.89 -13.04 0.46
C TYR A 349 3.74 -12.31 -0.22
N THR A 350 3.97 -11.87 -1.46
CA THR A 350 2.96 -11.29 -2.34
C THR A 350 2.66 -12.22 -3.51
N SER A 351 1.45 -12.11 -4.07
CA SER A 351 1.09 -12.83 -5.29
C SER A 351 1.92 -12.31 -6.47
N GLY A 352 2.62 -13.21 -7.17
CA GLY A 352 3.34 -12.88 -8.40
C GLY A 352 2.44 -13.03 -9.63
N SER A 353 2.69 -12.24 -10.68
CA SER A 353 2.05 -12.40 -12.00
C SER A 353 2.35 -13.79 -12.63
N THR A 354 3.47 -14.40 -12.26
CA THR A 354 3.92 -15.73 -12.73
C THR A 354 3.37 -16.90 -11.92
N GLY A 355 2.51 -16.66 -10.92
CA GLY A 355 1.91 -17.70 -10.07
C GLY A 355 2.75 -18.10 -8.85
N LYS A 356 4.09 -18.04 -8.90
CA LYS A 356 4.93 -18.28 -7.72
C LYS A 356 4.98 -17.04 -6.82
N PRO A 357 4.67 -17.13 -5.52
CA PRO A 357 4.75 -16.00 -4.59
C PRO A 357 6.15 -15.39 -4.55
N LYS A 358 6.22 -14.07 -4.28
CA LYS A 358 7.46 -13.31 -4.10
C LYS A 358 7.65 -13.00 -2.63
N GLY A 359 8.74 -13.48 -2.03
CA GLY A 359 9.11 -13.16 -0.65
C GLY A 359 9.78 -11.79 -0.56
N VAL A 360 9.01 -10.74 -0.33
CA VAL A 360 9.54 -9.37 -0.21
C VAL A 360 10.33 -9.24 1.09
N LEU A 361 11.60 -8.82 0.98
CA LEU A 361 12.53 -8.73 2.10
C LEU A 361 12.65 -7.29 2.61
N HIS A 362 12.33 -7.08 3.88
CA HIS A 362 12.55 -5.82 4.58
C HIS A 362 13.64 -5.95 5.66
N THR A 363 14.41 -4.87 5.83
CA THR A 363 15.52 -4.76 6.79
C THR A 363 15.13 -3.90 8.00
N SER A 364 15.96 -3.92 9.04
CA SER A 364 15.59 -3.39 10.37
C SER A 364 15.54 -1.86 10.43
N GLY A 365 16.61 -1.16 10.03
CA GLY A 365 16.78 0.27 10.33
C GLY A 365 15.90 1.18 9.48
N GLY A 366 16.10 1.15 8.16
CA GLY A 366 15.38 2.04 7.24
C GLY A 366 13.88 1.84 7.29
N TYR A 367 13.42 0.58 7.34
CA TYR A 367 12.01 0.25 7.46
C TYR A 367 11.38 0.85 8.72
N LEU A 368 12.02 0.68 9.91
CA LEU A 368 11.43 1.18 11.16
C LEU A 368 11.41 2.72 11.22
N VAL A 369 12.46 3.40 10.73
CA VAL A 369 12.47 4.87 10.62
C VAL A 369 11.28 5.34 9.76
N TYR A 370 11.07 4.68 8.61
CA TYR A 370 10.02 5.06 7.67
C TYR A 370 8.61 4.75 8.20
N ALA A 371 8.39 3.57 8.76
CA ALA A 371 7.12 3.17 9.35
C ALA A 371 6.71 4.07 10.51
N ALA A 372 7.66 4.41 11.40
CA ALA A 372 7.41 5.33 12.51
C ALA A 372 7.09 6.74 12.04
N LEU A 373 7.85 7.30 11.06
CA LEU A 373 7.61 8.64 10.54
C LEU A 373 6.26 8.75 9.82
N THR A 374 5.94 7.77 8.95
CA THR A 374 4.68 7.77 8.21
C THR A 374 3.48 7.57 9.14
N HIS A 375 3.58 6.69 10.13
CA HIS A 375 2.53 6.54 11.15
C HIS A 375 2.29 7.86 11.91
N GLU A 376 3.35 8.53 12.37
CA GLU A 376 3.20 9.78 13.09
C GLU A 376 2.55 10.87 12.23
N ARG A 377 3.05 11.09 11.00
CA ARG A 377 2.70 12.25 10.18
C ARG A 377 1.42 12.07 9.36
N VAL A 378 1.22 10.88 8.78
CA VAL A 378 0.02 10.62 7.97
C VAL A 378 -1.22 10.54 8.85
N PHE A 379 -1.11 9.86 10.01
CA PHE A 379 -2.23 9.74 10.93
C PHE A 379 -2.29 10.86 11.97
N ASP A 380 -1.38 11.85 11.89
CA ASP A 380 -1.31 12.94 12.88
C ASP A 380 -1.39 12.39 14.31
N TYR A 381 -0.66 11.27 14.54
CA TYR A 381 -0.74 10.54 15.80
C TYR A 381 -0.32 11.44 16.98
N ARG A 382 -1.12 11.42 18.04
CA ARG A 382 -0.88 12.16 19.28
C ARG A 382 -0.82 11.22 20.47
N PRO A 383 0.06 11.48 21.46
CA PRO A 383 0.06 10.70 22.69
C PRO A 383 -1.33 10.62 23.33
N GLY A 384 -1.79 9.41 23.61
CA GLY A 384 -3.11 9.14 24.16
C GLY A 384 -4.18 8.77 23.12
N ASP A 385 -3.92 8.90 21.82
CA ASP A 385 -4.82 8.37 20.81
C ASP A 385 -4.87 6.85 20.83
N VAL A 386 -6.08 6.31 20.69
CA VAL A 386 -6.30 4.91 20.33
C VAL A 386 -6.36 4.80 18.81
N TYR A 387 -5.37 4.12 18.27
CA TYR A 387 -5.22 3.91 16.84
C TYR A 387 -5.74 2.52 16.45
N TRP A 388 -6.64 2.44 15.49
CA TRP A 388 -7.17 1.19 14.99
C TRP A 388 -6.96 1.03 13.48
N CYS A 389 -6.11 0.08 13.12
CA CYS A 389 -5.98 -0.42 11.76
C CYS A 389 -6.70 -1.77 11.66
N THR A 390 -7.67 -1.91 10.76
CA THR A 390 -8.48 -3.13 10.61
C THR A 390 -7.82 -4.21 9.75
N ALA A 391 -6.56 -4.00 9.34
CA ALA A 391 -5.81 -5.00 8.58
C ALA A 391 -5.43 -6.21 9.45
N ASP A 392 -4.88 -7.23 8.79
CA ASP A 392 -4.32 -8.42 9.43
C ASP A 392 -2.78 -8.36 9.39
N VAL A 393 -2.12 -8.90 10.41
CA VAL A 393 -0.64 -8.97 10.45
C VAL A 393 -0.05 -9.85 9.34
N GLY A 394 -0.84 -10.68 8.68
CA GLY A 394 -0.46 -11.40 7.47
C GLY A 394 -0.24 -10.51 6.24
N TRP A 395 -0.50 -9.20 6.35
CA TRP A 395 -0.27 -8.20 5.31
C TRP A 395 0.72 -7.14 5.78
N VAL A 396 1.38 -6.47 4.81
CA VAL A 396 2.34 -5.41 5.16
C VAL A 396 1.67 -4.27 5.94
N THR A 397 0.39 -4.02 5.73
CA THR A 397 -0.37 -3.02 6.49
C THR A 397 -0.40 -3.35 7.98
N GLY A 398 -0.57 -4.62 8.33
CA GLY A 398 -0.47 -5.07 9.72
C GLY A 398 0.94 -4.92 10.30
N HIS A 399 1.98 -5.25 9.52
CA HIS A 399 3.36 -5.05 9.95
C HIS A 399 3.64 -3.57 10.26
N SER A 400 3.41 -2.71 9.28
CA SER A 400 3.81 -1.29 9.36
C SER A 400 2.89 -0.46 10.25
N TYR A 401 1.57 -0.76 10.28
CA TYR A 401 0.55 0.11 10.88
C TYR A 401 -0.36 -0.59 11.90
N ILE A 402 -0.04 -1.81 12.36
CA ILE A 402 -0.57 -2.39 13.60
C ILE A 402 0.58 -2.55 14.59
N VAL A 403 1.73 -3.08 14.14
CA VAL A 403 2.84 -3.46 15.01
C VAL A 403 3.93 -2.39 15.05
N TYR A 404 4.74 -2.29 14.00
CA TYR A 404 6.02 -1.58 14.08
C TYR A 404 5.90 -0.05 14.15
N GLY A 405 5.13 0.59 13.28
CA GLY A 405 4.94 2.05 13.30
C GLY A 405 4.30 2.56 14.59
N PRO A 406 3.12 2.04 14.97
CA PRO A 406 2.45 2.43 16.21
C PRO A 406 3.31 2.21 17.44
N LEU A 407 3.86 1.00 17.65
CA LEU A 407 4.62 0.68 18.85
C LEU A 407 5.94 1.44 18.91
N ALA A 408 6.62 1.70 17.78
CA ALA A 408 7.80 2.56 17.76
C ALA A 408 7.49 4.01 18.20
N ASN A 409 6.27 4.49 17.99
CA ASN A 409 5.82 5.79 18.45
C ASN A 409 5.20 5.79 19.87
N GLY A 410 5.18 4.65 20.54
CA GLY A 410 4.58 4.51 21.86
C GLY A 410 3.06 4.67 21.84
N ALA A 411 2.41 4.22 20.77
CA ALA A 411 0.96 4.32 20.59
C ALA A 411 0.21 3.17 21.26
N THR A 412 -1.08 3.41 21.54
CA THR A 412 -2.05 2.33 21.84
C THR A 412 -2.65 1.87 20.52
N THR A 413 -2.38 0.62 20.13
CA THR A 413 -2.92 0.00 18.90
C THR A 413 -4.05 -0.98 19.23
N LEU A 414 -5.16 -0.91 18.49
CA LEU A 414 -6.26 -1.85 18.62
C LEU A 414 -6.10 -3.00 17.61
N LEU A 415 -6.09 -4.22 18.13
CA LEU A 415 -5.99 -5.47 17.39
C LEU A 415 -7.36 -6.15 17.38
N PHE A 416 -7.91 -6.43 16.20
CA PHE A 416 -9.24 -7.02 16.04
C PHE A 416 -9.16 -8.39 15.36
N GLU A 417 -9.66 -9.43 16.05
CA GLU A 417 -9.67 -10.81 15.52
C GLU A 417 -10.84 -11.07 14.55
N GLY A 418 -11.96 -10.37 14.74
CA GLY A 418 -13.22 -10.63 14.06
C GLY A 418 -13.33 -10.08 12.63
N VAL A 419 -14.57 -9.95 12.19
CA VAL A 419 -14.94 -9.32 10.91
C VAL A 419 -15.89 -8.14 11.11
N PRO A 420 -15.93 -7.15 10.19
CA PRO A 420 -16.67 -5.91 10.37
C PRO A 420 -18.19 -6.06 10.55
N ASN A 421 -18.78 -7.18 10.10
CA ASN A 421 -20.21 -7.42 10.07
C ASN A 421 -20.66 -8.57 11.00
N TYR A 422 -19.84 -8.95 11.98
CA TYR A 422 -20.20 -10.00 12.95
C TYR A 422 -20.08 -9.49 14.40
N PRO A 423 -21.08 -9.76 15.26
CA PRO A 423 -22.32 -10.52 15.02
C PRO A 423 -23.37 -9.76 14.20
N ASP A 424 -23.21 -8.45 14.04
CA ASP A 424 -24.07 -7.58 13.26
C ASP A 424 -23.29 -6.43 12.61
N ILE A 425 -23.90 -5.71 11.68
CA ILE A 425 -23.25 -4.68 10.86
C ILE A 425 -22.77 -3.45 11.68
N THR A 426 -23.26 -3.26 12.89
CA THR A 426 -22.83 -2.16 13.77
C THR A 426 -21.53 -2.47 14.53
N ARG A 427 -20.89 -3.63 14.25
CA ARG A 427 -19.69 -4.08 14.96
C ARG A 427 -18.57 -3.04 14.99
N VAL A 428 -18.28 -2.44 13.83
CA VAL A 428 -17.23 -1.41 13.72
C VAL A 428 -17.55 -0.20 14.58
N SER A 429 -18.78 0.31 14.50
CA SER A 429 -19.23 1.46 15.28
C SER A 429 -19.20 1.19 16.79
N LYS A 430 -19.62 -0.01 17.21
CA LYS A 430 -19.58 -0.43 18.62
C LYS A 430 -18.14 -0.52 19.15
N ILE A 431 -17.18 -1.01 18.36
CA ILE A 431 -15.76 -1.05 18.74
C ILE A 431 -15.20 0.37 18.90
N ILE A 432 -15.52 1.28 17.97
CA ILE A 432 -15.11 2.68 18.05
C ILE A 432 -15.57 3.30 19.36
N ASP A 433 -16.85 3.14 19.70
CA ASP A 433 -17.42 3.73 20.91
C ASP A 433 -16.92 3.06 22.18
N LYS A 434 -16.77 1.70 22.17
CA LYS A 434 -16.28 0.91 23.32
C LYS A 434 -14.87 1.33 23.71
N HIS A 435 -13.97 1.41 22.75
CA HIS A 435 -12.55 1.67 22.98
C HIS A 435 -12.13 3.12 22.75
N LYS A 436 -13.08 4.02 22.48
CA LYS A 436 -12.82 5.45 22.21
C LYS A 436 -11.77 5.68 21.12
N VAL A 437 -11.92 4.95 20.03
CA VAL A 437 -10.99 5.02 18.88
C VAL A 437 -10.91 6.43 18.32
N ASN A 438 -9.69 6.95 18.16
CA ASN A 438 -9.43 8.29 17.63
C ASN A 438 -9.10 8.26 16.14
N ILE A 439 -8.44 7.22 15.68
CA ILE A 439 -7.98 7.05 14.30
C ILE A 439 -8.45 5.70 13.79
N LEU A 440 -9.24 5.69 12.71
CA LEU A 440 -9.68 4.46 12.03
C LEU A 440 -9.03 4.34 10.66
N TYR A 441 -8.26 3.30 10.42
CA TYR A 441 -7.59 2.99 9.15
C TYR A 441 -8.09 1.66 8.61
N THR A 442 -8.82 1.68 7.48
CA THR A 442 -9.52 0.50 6.96
C THR A 442 -9.48 0.41 5.44
N ALA A 443 -9.94 -0.71 4.89
CA ALA A 443 -9.95 -0.93 3.44
C ALA A 443 -11.26 -0.45 2.79
N PRO A 444 -11.24 0.04 1.53
CA PRO A 444 -12.43 0.40 0.76
C PRO A 444 -13.49 -0.70 0.70
N THR A 445 -13.06 -1.97 0.65
CA THR A 445 -13.98 -3.11 0.70
C THR A 445 -14.82 -3.13 1.99
N ALA A 446 -14.22 -2.84 3.15
CA ALA A 446 -14.97 -2.75 4.41
C ALA A 446 -15.88 -1.52 4.43
N ILE A 447 -15.43 -0.40 3.86
CA ILE A 447 -16.23 0.83 3.72
C ILE A 447 -17.46 0.58 2.83
N ARG A 448 -17.28 -0.08 1.67
CA ARG A 448 -18.39 -0.43 0.78
C ARG A 448 -19.38 -1.40 1.42
N ALA A 449 -18.89 -2.37 2.19
CA ALA A 449 -19.76 -3.28 2.93
C ALA A 449 -20.64 -2.54 3.96
N MET A 450 -20.07 -1.58 4.69
CA MET A 450 -20.83 -0.71 5.59
C MET A 450 -21.79 0.21 4.82
N MET A 451 -21.34 0.78 3.70
CA MET A 451 -22.17 1.65 2.85
C MET A 451 -23.39 0.93 2.27
N ALA A 452 -23.26 -0.34 1.90
CA ALA A 452 -24.36 -1.15 1.41
C ALA A 452 -25.49 -1.31 2.43
N GLU A 453 -25.18 -1.29 3.72
CA GLU A 453 -26.16 -1.29 4.83
C GLU A 453 -26.62 0.12 5.22
N GLY A 454 -26.02 1.15 4.62
CA GLY A 454 -26.38 2.54 4.79
C GLY A 454 -26.28 3.03 6.23
N GLN A 455 -27.34 3.72 6.72
CA GLN A 455 -27.36 4.25 8.10
C GLN A 455 -27.42 3.16 9.17
N ALA A 456 -27.81 1.94 8.83
CA ALA A 456 -27.84 0.83 9.79
C ALA A 456 -26.45 0.50 10.34
N ALA A 457 -25.39 0.62 9.52
CA ALA A 457 -24.00 0.35 9.93
C ALA A 457 -23.48 1.31 11.03
N VAL A 458 -24.05 2.50 11.13
CA VAL A 458 -23.67 3.54 12.10
C VAL A 458 -24.79 3.88 13.08
N ALA A 459 -25.85 3.06 13.11
CA ALA A 459 -27.03 3.31 13.97
C ALA A 459 -26.66 3.27 15.47
N GLY A 460 -27.03 4.30 16.19
CA GLY A 460 -26.79 4.42 17.62
C GLY A 460 -25.34 4.72 18.01
N ALA A 461 -24.44 4.91 17.04
CA ALA A 461 -23.04 5.23 17.31
C ALA A 461 -22.85 6.71 17.65
N ASP A 462 -22.14 6.96 18.75
CA ASP A 462 -21.66 8.30 19.12
C ASP A 462 -20.53 8.74 18.16
N GLY A 463 -19.48 7.90 18.00
CA GLY A 463 -18.32 8.16 17.14
C GLY A 463 -17.60 9.48 17.44
N SER A 464 -17.88 10.12 18.59
CA SER A 464 -17.34 11.46 18.95
C SER A 464 -15.83 11.41 19.19
N SER A 465 -15.28 10.24 19.56
CA SER A 465 -13.84 10.03 19.75
C SER A 465 -13.03 10.08 18.45
N LEU A 466 -13.63 9.72 17.31
CA LEU A 466 -12.95 9.76 16.02
C LEU A 466 -12.55 11.19 15.65
N ARG A 467 -11.30 11.35 15.21
CA ARG A 467 -10.76 12.60 14.68
C ARG A 467 -10.12 12.47 13.31
N LEU A 468 -9.79 11.24 12.89
CA LEU A 468 -9.18 10.96 11.60
C LEU A 468 -9.62 9.60 11.06
N LEU A 469 -9.87 9.55 9.77
CA LEU A 469 -10.16 8.34 9.02
C LEU A 469 -9.06 8.07 7.99
N GLY A 470 -8.86 6.81 7.63
CA GLY A 470 -7.92 6.44 6.59
C GLY A 470 -8.42 5.29 5.72
N SER A 471 -7.92 5.25 4.48
CA SER A 471 -8.23 4.24 3.47
C SER A 471 -6.96 3.60 2.94
N VAL A 472 -6.96 2.28 2.73
CA VAL A 472 -5.78 1.49 2.32
C VAL A 472 -6.12 0.25 1.52
N GLY A 473 -5.18 -0.15 0.65
CA GLY A 473 -5.12 -1.47 0.03
C GLY A 473 -5.65 -1.54 -1.39
N GLU A 474 -6.58 -0.66 -1.74
CA GLU A 474 -7.12 -0.50 -3.10
C GLU A 474 -7.60 0.95 -3.31
N PRO A 475 -7.77 1.43 -4.55
CA PRO A 475 -8.38 2.72 -4.79
C PRO A 475 -9.81 2.77 -4.23
N ILE A 476 -10.14 3.87 -3.54
CA ILE A 476 -11.50 4.12 -3.08
C ILE A 476 -12.26 4.96 -4.11
N ASN A 477 -13.46 4.54 -4.46
CA ASN A 477 -14.32 5.32 -5.34
C ASN A 477 -14.93 6.52 -4.60
N PRO A 478 -15.23 7.63 -5.31
CA PRO A 478 -15.73 8.86 -4.69
C PRO A 478 -17.00 8.67 -3.85
N GLU A 479 -17.90 7.77 -4.23
CA GLU A 479 -19.16 7.51 -3.51
C GLU A 479 -18.88 6.90 -2.14
N ALA A 480 -18.02 5.87 -2.07
CA ALA A 480 -17.63 5.25 -0.81
C ALA A 480 -16.82 6.21 0.06
N TRP A 481 -15.98 7.06 -0.56
CA TRP A 481 -15.23 8.10 0.14
C TRP A 481 -16.19 9.13 0.78
N ASN A 482 -17.17 9.62 0.03
CA ASN A 482 -18.17 10.58 0.50
C ASN A 482 -19.02 9.97 1.62
N TRP A 483 -19.50 8.74 1.45
CA TRP A 483 -20.26 8.04 2.49
C TRP A 483 -19.40 7.88 3.77
N TYR A 484 -18.15 7.51 3.64
CA TYR A 484 -17.22 7.32 4.76
C TYR A 484 -17.00 8.62 5.52
N HIS A 485 -16.82 9.73 4.77
CA HIS A 485 -16.69 11.07 5.34
C HIS A 485 -17.95 11.52 6.09
N GLN A 486 -19.13 11.29 5.49
CA GLN A 486 -20.41 11.75 6.04
C GLN A 486 -20.92 10.84 7.17
N ALA A 487 -21.01 9.54 6.93
CA ALA A 487 -21.65 8.60 7.85
C ALA A 487 -20.74 8.26 9.06
N VAL A 488 -19.50 7.89 8.81
CA VAL A 488 -18.54 7.51 9.85
C VAL A 488 -17.81 8.72 10.41
N GLY A 489 -17.30 9.59 9.54
CA GLY A 489 -16.54 10.78 9.90
C GLY A 489 -17.37 11.94 10.44
N LYS A 490 -18.72 11.87 10.30
CA LYS A 490 -19.65 12.93 10.70
C LYS A 490 -19.26 14.30 10.13
N GLU A 491 -18.73 14.32 8.89
CA GLU A 491 -18.23 15.51 8.18
C GLU A 491 -17.11 16.30 8.90
N ARG A 492 -16.59 15.78 10.00
CA ARG A 492 -15.55 16.43 10.81
C ARG A 492 -14.18 15.79 10.72
N CYS A 493 -14.10 14.49 10.37
CA CYS A 493 -12.85 13.77 10.28
C CYS A 493 -12.26 13.89 8.86
N PRO A 494 -11.04 14.40 8.69
CA PRO A 494 -10.36 14.29 7.41
C PRO A 494 -10.08 12.81 7.08
N ILE A 495 -10.00 12.49 5.78
CA ILE A 495 -9.66 11.15 5.30
C ILE A 495 -8.26 11.18 4.71
N VAL A 496 -7.38 10.32 5.20
CA VAL A 496 -6.11 10.04 4.55
C VAL A 496 -6.27 8.82 3.64
N ASP A 497 -6.35 9.08 2.34
CA ASP A 497 -6.39 8.05 1.31
C ASP A 497 -4.95 7.72 0.90
N THR A 498 -4.49 6.51 1.22
CA THR A 498 -3.07 6.18 1.15
C THR A 498 -2.76 5.23 0.00
N TRP A 499 -1.72 5.54 -0.77
CA TRP A 499 -1.18 4.61 -1.73
C TRP A 499 0.23 4.16 -1.33
N TRP A 500 0.42 2.86 -1.34
CA TRP A 500 1.68 2.17 -1.09
C TRP A 500 1.55 0.66 -1.36
N GLN A 501 2.66 -0.06 -1.27
CA GLN A 501 2.76 -1.48 -1.60
C GLN A 501 3.51 -2.24 -0.52
N THR A 502 3.48 -3.59 -0.57
CA THR A 502 4.33 -4.42 0.30
C THR A 502 5.80 -4.06 0.11
N GLU A 503 6.20 -3.85 -1.12
CA GLU A 503 7.55 -3.51 -1.54
C GLU A 503 8.01 -2.13 -1.03
N THR A 504 7.10 -1.24 -0.73
CA THR A 504 7.45 0.12 -0.27
C THR A 504 7.65 0.23 1.24
N GLY A 505 7.19 -0.75 2.01
CA GLY A 505 7.33 -0.81 3.47
C GLY A 505 6.54 0.22 4.26
N GLY A 506 6.01 1.24 3.58
CA GLY A 506 5.17 2.29 4.17
C GLY A 506 4.56 3.18 3.09
N ILE A 507 3.74 4.14 3.52
CA ILE A 507 2.94 5.03 2.68
C ILE A 507 3.84 5.95 1.84
N LEU A 508 3.60 6.00 0.52
CA LEU A 508 4.35 6.84 -0.42
C LEU A 508 3.58 8.07 -0.89
N ILE A 509 2.27 7.94 -1.09
CA ILE A 509 1.41 9.06 -1.53
C ILE A 509 0.19 9.09 -0.61
N SER A 510 -0.07 10.24 0.00
CA SER A 510 -1.19 10.44 0.93
C SER A 510 -1.40 11.91 1.23
N PRO A 511 -2.63 12.37 1.48
CA PRO A 511 -2.83 13.66 2.12
C PRO A 511 -2.28 13.66 3.55
N LEU A 512 -1.85 14.84 4.03
CA LEU A 512 -1.61 15.09 5.44
C LEU A 512 -2.73 15.97 5.99
N PRO A 513 -3.34 15.62 7.13
CA PRO A 513 -4.62 16.18 7.57
C PRO A 513 -4.67 17.70 7.66
N GLY A 514 -3.58 18.34 8.08
CA GLY A 514 -3.48 19.80 8.22
C GLY A 514 -2.90 20.54 7.01
N ALA A 515 -2.41 19.80 6.00
CA ALA A 515 -1.64 20.37 4.90
C ALA A 515 -2.31 20.24 3.53
N THR A 516 -3.23 19.29 3.37
CA THR A 516 -3.71 18.91 2.03
C THR A 516 -5.23 18.99 1.95
N ALA A 517 -5.74 19.84 1.06
CA ALA A 517 -7.16 19.81 0.70
C ALA A 517 -7.49 18.48 0.00
N LEU A 518 -8.64 17.89 0.29
CA LEU A 518 -8.97 16.54 -0.13
C LEU A 518 -9.82 16.56 -1.40
N LYS A 519 -9.55 15.58 -2.28
CA LYS A 519 -10.39 15.26 -3.43
C LYS A 519 -10.80 13.79 -3.31
N PRO A 520 -12.09 13.44 -3.31
CA PRO A 520 -12.55 12.06 -3.15
C PRO A 520 -11.88 11.08 -4.12
N GLY A 521 -11.28 10.01 -3.58
CA GLY A 521 -10.59 8.98 -4.36
C GLY A 521 -9.16 9.32 -4.79
N SER A 522 -8.63 10.49 -4.39
CA SER A 522 -7.26 10.87 -4.67
C SER A 522 -6.32 10.56 -3.51
N ALA A 523 -5.22 9.84 -3.77
CA ALA A 523 -4.11 9.70 -2.84
C ALA A 523 -3.31 11.00 -2.67
N THR A 524 -3.57 12.00 -3.47
CA THR A 524 -3.08 13.39 -3.43
C THR A 524 -1.59 13.57 -3.67
N ARG A 525 -0.78 13.88 -2.66
CA ARG A 525 0.60 14.36 -2.78
C ARG A 525 1.61 13.34 -2.26
N PRO A 526 2.86 13.34 -2.76
CA PRO A 526 3.90 12.46 -2.28
C PRO A 526 4.28 12.74 -0.82
N PHE A 527 4.62 11.69 -0.09
CA PHE A 527 5.21 11.80 1.23
C PHE A 527 6.69 12.22 1.14
N PHE A 528 7.30 12.59 2.27
CA PHE A 528 8.67 13.11 2.33
C PHE A 528 9.69 12.12 1.76
N GLY A 529 10.59 12.62 0.90
CA GLY A 529 11.62 11.85 0.23
C GLY A 529 11.16 10.97 -0.93
N VAL A 530 9.86 10.96 -1.23
CA VAL A 530 9.29 10.20 -2.35
C VAL A 530 9.16 11.11 -3.57
N VAL A 531 9.69 10.66 -4.71
CA VAL A 531 9.66 11.41 -5.98
C VAL A 531 8.90 10.60 -7.03
N PRO A 532 7.54 10.64 -7.02
CA PRO A 532 6.74 9.95 -8.02
C PRO A 532 6.77 10.68 -9.36
N ALA A 533 6.72 9.93 -10.45
CA ALA A 533 6.59 10.46 -11.80
C ALA A 533 5.66 9.58 -12.62
N LEU A 534 5.10 10.17 -13.69
CA LEU A 534 4.38 9.43 -14.71
C LEU A 534 5.26 9.26 -15.94
N VAL A 535 5.24 8.06 -16.52
CA VAL A 535 5.95 7.76 -17.77
C VAL A 535 5.01 7.12 -18.77
N ASP A 536 5.32 7.34 -20.07
CA ASP A 536 4.68 6.61 -21.15
C ASP A 536 5.19 5.14 -21.23
N ASN A 537 4.71 4.38 -22.20
CA ASN A 537 5.12 2.98 -22.36
C ASN A 537 6.59 2.82 -22.84
N LEU A 538 7.23 3.90 -23.24
CA LEU A 538 8.65 3.94 -23.65
C LEU A 538 9.56 4.42 -22.52
N GLY A 539 8.98 4.80 -21.36
CA GLY A 539 9.72 5.31 -20.21
C GLY A 539 10.04 6.80 -20.29
N ASN A 540 9.42 7.56 -21.20
CA ASN A 540 9.58 9.01 -21.24
C ASN A 540 8.73 9.66 -20.14
N LEU A 541 9.30 10.62 -19.41
CA LEU A 541 8.60 11.39 -18.38
C LEU A 541 7.48 12.23 -19.01
N ILE A 542 6.31 12.20 -18.36
CA ILE A 542 5.14 13.00 -18.76
C ILE A 542 4.98 14.13 -17.74
N GLU A 543 5.01 15.37 -18.22
CA GLU A 543 4.88 16.59 -17.41
C GLU A 543 3.41 17.05 -17.30
N GLY A 544 3.10 17.83 -16.27
CA GLY A 544 1.77 18.44 -16.07
C GLY A 544 0.67 17.45 -15.70
N ALA A 545 -0.59 17.84 -16.02
CA ALA A 545 -1.75 16.96 -15.85
C ALA A 545 -1.70 15.86 -16.92
N ALA A 546 -1.71 14.60 -16.49
CA ALA A 546 -1.52 13.46 -17.39
C ALA A 546 -1.90 12.14 -16.74
N GLU A 547 -2.00 11.09 -17.56
CA GLU A 547 -2.10 9.70 -17.14
C GLU A 547 -0.91 8.89 -17.68
N GLY A 548 -0.43 7.92 -16.92
CA GLY A 548 0.71 7.10 -17.30
C GLY A 548 1.04 5.99 -16.32
N ASN A 549 2.17 5.33 -16.55
CA ASN A 549 2.70 4.36 -15.60
C ASN A 549 3.34 5.12 -14.44
N LEU A 550 3.00 4.72 -13.20
CA LEU A 550 3.58 5.33 -12.00
C LEU A 550 4.95 4.73 -11.73
N VAL A 551 5.95 5.58 -11.63
CA VAL A 551 7.31 5.22 -11.24
C VAL A 551 7.79 6.10 -10.09
N ILE A 552 8.77 5.61 -9.31
CA ILE A 552 9.45 6.39 -8.29
C ILE A 552 10.90 6.59 -8.72
N LEU A 553 11.34 7.84 -8.71
CA LEU A 553 12.63 8.25 -9.30
C LEU A 553 13.82 8.08 -8.35
N ASP A 554 13.58 7.93 -7.05
CA ASP A 554 14.64 7.83 -6.04
C ASP A 554 14.20 6.94 -4.87
N SER A 555 15.15 6.34 -4.16
CA SER A 555 14.93 5.45 -3.04
C SER A 555 14.51 6.19 -1.77
N TRP A 556 13.75 5.50 -0.90
CA TRP A 556 13.32 5.91 0.44
C TRP A 556 13.67 4.83 1.47
N PRO A 557 13.78 5.15 2.77
CA PRO A 557 14.29 4.19 3.76
C PRO A 557 13.45 2.91 3.91
N GLY A 558 12.13 2.99 3.73
CA GLY A 558 11.20 1.86 3.84
C GLY A 558 11.19 0.90 2.65
N GLN A 559 11.87 1.22 1.55
CA GLN A 559 11.91 0.38 0.35
C GLN A 559 12.45 -1.01 0.65
N SER A 560 11.82 -2.05 0.11
CA SER A 560 12.34 -3.42 0.18
C SER A 560 13.73 -3.53 -0.46
N ARG A 561 14.55 -4.41 0.07
CA ARG A 561 15.95 -4.54 -0.39
C ARG A 561 16.11 -5.55 -1.51
N SER A 562 15.23 -6.55 -1.53
CA SER A 562 15.29 -7.66 -2.50
C SER A 562 14.02 -8.52 -2.40
N LEU A 563 13.93 -9.53 -3.24
CA LEU A 563 13.18 -10.75 -2.96
C LEU A 563 14.10 -11.75 -2.26
N TYR A 564 13.58 -12.45 -1.26
CA TYR A 564 14.35 -13.38 -0.45
C TYR A 564 14.93 -14.52 -1.33
N GLY A 565 16.24 -14.60 -1.38
CA GLY A 565 16.94 -15.58 -2.19
C GLY A 565 16.87 -15.38 -3.72
N ASP A 566 16.28 -14.28 -4.22
CA ASP A 566 16.05 -14.08 -5.66
C ASP A 566 16.16 -12.59 -6.05
N HIS A 567 17.37 -12.04 -5.94
CA HIS A 567 17.63 -10.63 -6.26
C HIS A 567 17.45 -10.33 -7.76
N ASP A 568 17.78 -11.24 -8.64
CA ASP A 568 17.60 -11.05 -10.07
C ASP A 568 16.13 -10.83 -10.43
N ARG A 569 15.22 -11.61 -9.83
CA ARG A 569 13.79 -11.43 -10.00
C ARG A 569 13.29 -10.10 -9.43
N PHE A 570 13.91 -9.59 -8.37
CA PHE A 570 13.63 -8.24 -7.86
C PHE A 570 13.97 -7.17 -8.88
N VAL A 571 15.17 -7.23 -9.46
CA VAL A 571 15.62 -6.32 -10.51
C VAL A 571 14.73 -6.43 -11.74
N ASP A 572 14.44 -7.65 -12.19
CA ASP A 572 13.58 -7.91 -13.35
C ASP A 572 12.17 -7.33 -13.19
N THR A 573 11.61 -7.46 -11.99
CA THR A 573 10.23 -7.03 -11.73
C THR A 573 10.10 -5.51 -11.62
N TYR A 574 11.07 -4.84 -10.99
CA TYR A 574 10.88 -3.45 -10.55
C TYR A 574 11.78 -2.43 -11.24
N PHE A 575 12.86 -2.86 -11.94
CA PHE A 575 13.85 -1.92 -12.49
C PHE A 575 14.16 -2.09 -13.98
N LYS A 576 13.86 -3.25 -14.58
CA LYS A 576 14.14 -3.49 -16.01
C LYS A 576 13.15 -2.82 -16.96
N THR A 577 11.87 -2.69 -16.56
CA THR A 577 10.83 -2.10 -17.43
C THR A 577 11.15 -0.65 -17.76
N PHE A 578 11.51 0.14 -16.74
CA PHE A 578 11.91 1.54 -16.89
C PHE A 578 13.24 1.76 -16.19
N ARG A 579 14.32 1.84 -16.98
CA ARG A 579 15.69 1.93 -16.47
C ARG A 579 15.93 3.14 -15.59
N GLY A 580 16.58 2.93 -14.44
CA GLY A 580 16.89 3.98 -13.49
C GLY A 580 15.68 4.47 -12.67
N MET A 581 14.55 3.75 -12.70
CA MET A 581 13.31 4.08 -12.01
C MET A 581 12.75 2.83 -11.34
N TYR A 582 12.16 2.98 -10.16
CA TYR A 582 11.37 1.92 -9.54
C TYR A 582 9.99 1.88 -10.19
N PHE A 583 9.68 0.80 -10.89
CA PHE A 583 8.38 0.58 -11.51
C PHE A 583 7.39 -0.03 -10.52
N THR A 584 6.32 0.69 -10.23
CA THR A 584 5.33 0.27 -9.24
C THR A 584 4.39 -0.83 -9.75
N GLY A 585 4.27 -0.98 -11.07
CA GLY A 585 3.26 -1.82 -11.71
C GLY A 585 1.84 -1.25 -11.62
N ASP A 586 1.68 -0.01 -11.12
CA ASP A 586 0.41 0.71 -11.07
C ASP A 586 0.36 1.83 -12.12
N GLY A 587 -0.81 2.07 -12.68
CA GLY A 587 -1.12 3.26 -13.45
C GLY A 587 -1.62 4.37 -12.53
N ALA A 588 -1.37 5.60 -12.91
CA ALA A 588 -1.90 6.75 -12.18
C ALA A 588 -2.21 7.92 -13.10
N ARG A 589 -3.15 8.74 -12.67
CA ARG A 589 -3.47 10.04 -13.26
C ARG A 589 -3.02 11.14 -12.30
N ARG A 590 -2.42 12.19 -12.83
CA ARG A 590 -2.08 13.41 -12.09
C ARG A 590 -2.86 14.57 -12.67
N ASP A 591 -3.52 15.36 -11.82
CA ASP A 591 -4.27 16.54 -12.24
C ASP A 591 -3.40 17.83 -12.30
N GLU A 592 -4.06 18.95 -12.59
CA GLU A 592 -3.43 20.27 -12.71
C GLU A 592 -2.86 20.78 -11.36
N ASP A 593 -3.42 20.32 -10.23
CA ASP A 593 -2.95 20.64 -8.87
C ASP A 593 -1.80 19.72 -8.41
N GLY A 594 -1.42 18.76 -9.26
CA GLY A 594 -0.38 17.77 -8.97
C GLY A 594 -0.85 16.62 -8.08
N TYR A 595 -2.16 16.40 -7.95
CA TYR A 595 -2.72 15.31 -7.16
C TYR A 595 -2.76 14.02 -7.96
N PHE A 596 -2.43 12.89 -7.30
CA PHE A 596 -2.39 11.57 -7.90
C PHE A 596 -3.66 10.77 -7.58
N TRP A 597 -4.25 10.17 -8.61
CA TRP A 597 -5.22 9.10 -8.54
C TRP A 597 -4.59 7.82 -9.06
N ILE A 598 -4.75 6.73 -8.34
CA ILE A 598 -4.30 5.41 -8.77
C ILE A 598 -5.40 4.82 -9.64
N THR A 599 -5.10 4.55 -10.91
CA THR A 599 -6.07 4.05 -11.90
C THR A 599 -6.13 2.51 -11.96
N GLY A 600 -5.28 1.83 -11.18
CA GLY A 600 -5.23 0.38 -11.07
C GLY A 600 -3.89 -0.22 -11.50
N ARG A 601 -3.83 -1.55 -11.58
CA ARG A 601 -2.63 -2.26 -12.04
C ARG A 601 -2.44 -2.07 -13.53
N VAL A 602 -1.19 -1.90 -13.96
CA VAL A 602 -0.85 -1.76 -15.40
C VAL A 602 -1.26 -3.00 -16.21
N ASP A 603 -1.18 -4.19 -15.60
CA ASP A 603 -1.65 -5.48 -16.18
C ASP A 603 -3.18 -5.60 -16.22
N ASP A 604 -3.91 -4.76 -15.49
CA ASP A 604 -5.37 -4.68 -15.49
C ASP A 604 -5.91 -3.51 -16.33
N VAL A 605 -5.06 -2.71 -16.97
CA VAL A 605 -5.46 -1.63 -17.87
C VAL A 605 -6.02 -2.21 -19.17
N LEU A 606 -7.17 -1.68 -19.60
CA LEU A 606 -7.82 -2.03 -20.86
C LEU A 606 -7.29 -1.23 -22.04
N ASN A 607 -7.17 -1.87 -23.19
CA ASN A 607 -6.77 -1.22 -24.43
C ASN A 607 -7.92 -1.36 -25.46
N VAL A 608 -8.92 -0.48 -25.34
CA VAL A 608 -10.14 -0.52 -26.13
C VAL A 608 -10.03 0.43 -27.30
N SER A 609 -10.01 -0.09 -28.52
CA SER A 609 -9.91 0.71 -29.76
C SER A 609 -8.72 1.69 -29.76
N GLY A 610 -7.58 1.28 -29.15
CA GLY A 610 -6.39 2.10 -29.04
C GLY A 610 -6.40 3.13 -27.89
N HIS A 611 -7.47 3.18 -27.09
CA HIS A 611 -7.56 4.01 -25.90
C HIS A 611 -7.27 3.18 -24.66
N ARG A 612 -6.36 3.70 -23.83
CA ARG A 612 -6.01 3.09 -22.56
C ARG A 612 -7.01 3.55 -21.50
N MET A 613 -7.67 2.60 -20.81
CA MET A 613 -8.63 2.88 -19.74
C MET A 613 -8.33 2.03 -18.51
N GLY A 614 -8.40 2.66 -17.34
CA GLY A 614 -8.30 1.95 -16.07
C GLY A 614 -9.58 1.14 -15.81
N THR A 615 -9.43 -0.12 -15.36
CA THR A 615 -10.58 -0.91 -14.91
C THR A 615 -11.34 -0.23 -13.78
N ALA A 616 -10.61 0.44 -12.88
CA ALA A 616 -11.16 1.13 -11.72
C ALA A 616 -12.14 2.27 -12.11
N GLU A 617 -11.94 2.93 -13.23
CA GLU A 617 -12.82 4.01 -13.70
C GLU A 617 -14.22 3.45 -14.07
N ILE A 618 -14.24 2.34 -14.81
CA ILE A 618 -15.51 1.69 -15.19
C ILE A 618 -16.17 1.06 -13.96
N GLU A 619 -15.38 0.45 -13.06
CA GLU A 619 -15.87 -0.11 -11.81
C GLU A 619 -16.52 0.96 -10.93
N SER A 620 -15.90 2.14 -10.81
CA SER A 620 -16.46 3.28 -10.09
C SER A 620 -17.77 3.74 -10.68
N ALA A 621 -17.84 3.91 -12.01
CA ALA A 621 -19.09 4.28 -12.68
C ALA A 621 -20.19 3.26 -12.45
N MET A 622 -19.87 1.94 -12.47
CA MET A 622 -20.83 0.89 -12.15
C MET A 622 -21.37 0.98 -10.72
N VAL A 623 -20.47 1.16 -9.74
CA VAL A 623 -20.83 1.23 -8.31
C VAL A 623 -21.58 2.52 -7.96
N ALA A 624 -21.41 3.59 -8.74
CA ALA A 624 -22.21 4.81 -8.63
C ALA A 624 -23.69 4.59 -8.98
N HIS A 625 -24.02 3.50 -9.64
CA HIS A 625 -25.43 3.18 -9.92
C HIS A 625 -26.14 2.61 -8.67
N PRO A 626 -27.35 3.15 -8.29
CA PRO A 626 -28.02 2.82 -7.02
C PRO A 626 -28.35 1.35 -6.79
N LYS A 627 -28.32 0.54 -7.84
CA LYS A 627 -28.65 -0.90 -7.79
C LYS A 627 -27.42 -1.81 -7.70
N VAL A 628 -26.20 -1.26 -7.80
CA VAL A 628 -24.95 -2.03 -7.84
C VAL A 628 -24.25 -1.97 -6.51
N ALA A 629 -23.97 -3.13 -5.91
CA ALA A 629 -23.18 -3.24 -4.70
C ALA A 629 -21.67 -3.26 -5.00
N GLU A 630 -21.26 -4.05 -6.03
CA GLU A 630 -19.87 -4.21 -6.42
C GLU A 630 -19.77 -4.47 -7.93
N ALA A 631 -18.62 -4.08 -8.50
CA ALA A 631 -18.30 -4.42 -9.88
C ALA A 631 -16.81 -4.74 -10.01
N ALA A 632 -16.48 -5.63 -10.95
CA ALA A 632 -15.12 -5.91 -11.38
C ALA A 632 -15.04 -5.96 -12.89
N VAL A 633 -14.01 -5.33 -13.45
CA VAL A 633 -13.82 -5.20 -14.90
C VAL A 633 -12.58 -5.95 -15.34
N VAL A 634 -12.69 -6.68 -16.44
CA VAL A 634 -11.55 -7.34 -17.10
C VAL A 634 -11.62 -7.12 -18.62
N GLY A 635 -10.45 -7.06 -19.25
CA GLY A 635 -10.34 -7.05 -20.70
C GLY A 635 -10.40 -8.47 -21.25
N VAL A 636 -11.16 -8.64 -22.33
CA VAL A 636 -11.21 -9.88 -23.09
C VAL A 636 -10.82 -9.60 -24.56
N PRO A 637 -10.29 -10.57 -25.32
CA PRO A 637 -10.03 -10.38 -26.74
C PRO A 637 -11.31 -9.97 -27.49
N HIS A 638 -11.20 -9.01 -28.41
CA HIS A 638 -12.31 -8.53 -29.23
C HIS A 638 -11.84 -8.19 -30.65
N ASP A 639 -12.43 -8.78 -31.66
CA ASP A 639 -11.99 -8.73 -33.06
C ASP A 639 -11.86 -7.32 -33.64
N LEU A 640 -12.74 -6.40 -33.27
CA LEU A 640 -12.77 -5.04 -33.78
C LEU A 640 -12.06 -4.01 -32.88
N LYS A 641 -12.08 -4.24 -31.57
CA LYS A 641 -11.60 -3.27 -30.57
C LYS A 641 -10.20 -3.60 -30.02
N GLY A 642 -9.66 -4.76 -30.37
CA GLY A 642 -8.48 -5.35 -29.74
C GLY A 642 -8.82 -5.96 -28.38
N GLN A 643 -9.38 -5.17 -27.47
CA GLN A 643 -9.98 -5.65 -26.21
C GLN A 643 -11.42 -5.17 -26.07
N GLY A 644 -12.29 -6.06 -25.60
CA GLY A 644 -13.63 -5.77 -25.15
C GLY A 644 -13.69 -5.63 -23.62
N ILE A 645 -14.71 -4.96 -23.15
CA ILE A 645 -14.96 -4.69 -21.74
C ILE A 645 -15.93 -5.72 -21.18
N TYR A 646 -15.44 -6.57 -20.29
CA TYR A 646 -16.25 -7.58 -19.59
C TYR A 646 -16.40 -7.17 -18.12
N VAL A 647 -17.65 -7.04 -17.66
CA VAL A 647 -17.95 -6.57 -16.31
C VAL A 647 -18.70 -7.62 -15.52
N TYR A 648 -18.22 -7.93 -14.33
CA TYR A 648 -18.92 -8.71 -13.33
C TYR A 648 -19.64 -7.75 -12.38
N VAL A 649 -20.93 -7.96 -12.12
CA VAL A 649 -21.75 -7.07 -11.29
C VAL A 649 -22.45 -7.84 -10.20
N THR A 650 -22.28 -7.41 -8.95
CA THR A 650 -23.06 -7.83 -7.79
C THR A 650 -24.10 -6.76 -7.50
N LEU A 651 -25.37 -7.15 -7.44
CA LEU A 651 -26.48 -6.23 -7.13
C LEU A 651 -26.63 -6.06 -5.62
N ASN A 652 -27.29 -4.95 -5.24
CA ASN A 652 -27.72 -4.74 -3.85
C ASN A 652 -28.73 -5.82 -3.42
N ALA A 653 -28.75 -6.13 -2.13
CA ALA A 653 -29.63 -7.16 -1.57
C ALA A 653 -31.12 -6.94 -1.94
N GLY A 654 -31.80 -8.01 -2.31
CA GLY A 654 -33.21 -7.98 -2.67
C GLY A 654 -33.50 -7.57 -4.12
N LEU A 655 -32.49 -7.36 -4.96
CA LEU A 655 -32.66 -7.10 -6.39
C LEU A 655 -32.38 -8.35 -7.20
N GLU A 656 -33.20 -8.59 -8.21
CA GLU A 656 -33.05 -9.71 -9.11
C GLU A 656 -32.42 -9.27 -10.44
N PRO A 657 -31.47 -10.05 -10.97
CA PRO A 657 -30.85 -9.78 -12.26
C PRO A 657 -31.85 -9.95 -13.42
N ASN A 658 -31.84 -8.99 -14.35
CA ASN A 658 -32.67 -9.07 -15.54
C ASN A 658 -32.04 -8.29 -16.70
N GLU A 659 -32.56 -8.49 -17.94
CA GLU A 659 -32.02 -7.90 -19.15
C GLU A 659 -32.25 -6.37 -19.23
N ALA A 660 -33.36 -5.89 -18.71
CA ALA A 660 -33.64 -4.44 -18.68
C ALA A 660 -32.59 -3.69 -17.82
N LEU A 661 -32.24 -4.26 -16.67
CA LEU A 661 -31.18 -3.72 -15.80
C LEU A 661 -29.79 -3.78 -16.46
N ARG A 662 -29.49 -4.84 -17.24
CA ARG A 662 -28.24 -4.94 -17.99
C ARG A 662 -28.11 -3.80 -19.01
N ILE A 663 -29.17 -3.50 -19.74
CA ILE A 663 -29.22 -2.38 -20.68
C ILE A 663 -29.12 -1.03 -19.93
N GLU A 664 -29.81 -0.88 -18.82
CA GLU A 664 -29.75 0.32 -17.95
C GLU A 664 -28.29 0.58 -17.51
N LEU A 665 -27.57 -0.43 -17.02
CA LEU A 665 -26.19 -0.30 -16.58
C LEU A 665 -25.21 0.02 -17.72
N LYS A 666 -25.39 -0.59 -18.90
CA LYS A 666 -24.61 -0.23 -20.11
C LYS A 666 -24.78 1.24 -20.48
N ASN A 667 -26.04 1.70 -20.50
CA ASN A 667 -26.36 3.09 -20.81
C ASN A 667 -25.86 4.05 -19.71
N TRP A 668 -25.88 3.63 -18.46
CA TRP A 668 -25.33 4.39 -17.34
C TRP A 668 -23.84 4.63 -17.52
N VAL A 669 -23.00 3.60 -17.72
CA VAL A 669 -21.58 3.75 -17.96
C VAL A 669 -21.29 4.60 -19.20
N ARG A 670 -22.07 4.40 -20.26
CA ARG A 670 -21.96 5.21 -21.48
C ARG A 670 -22.22 6.70 -21.22
N LYS A 671 -23.14 7.01 -20.32
CA LYS A 671 -23.46 8.39 -19.94
C LYS A 671 -22.36 8.98 -19.04
N GLU A 672 -21.90 8.22 -18.06
CA GLU A 672 -20.95 8.71 -17.04
C GLU A 672 -19.51 8.87 -17.58
N ILE A 673 -19.05 7.95 -18.46
CA ILE A 673 -17.68 7.98 -18.96
C ILE A 673 -17.65 8.27 -20.47
N GLY A 674 -18.55 7.68 -21.22
CA GLY A 674 -18.58 7.83 -22.69
C GLY A 674 -18.77 6.51 -23.45
N PRO A 675 -18.99 6.59 -24.77
CA PRO A 675 -19.29 5.41 -25.60
C PRO A 675 -18.21 4.34 -25.58
N ILE A 676 -16.94 4.76 -25.45
CA ILE A 676 -15.80 3.84 -25.52
C ILE A 676 -15.71 2.93 -24.28
N ALA A 677 -16.22 3.38 -23.15
CA ALA A 677 -16.24 2.63 -21.88
C ALA A 677 -17.47 1.71 -21.76
N THR A 678 -18.35 1.70 -22.75
CA THR A 678 -19.58 0.88 -22.70
C THR A 678 -19.23 -0.60 -22.61
N PRO A 679 -19.68 -1.33 -21.57
CA PRO A 679 -19.42 -2.76 -21.42
C PRO A 679 -19.94 -3.57 -22.60
N ASP A 680 -19.12 -4.45 -23.15
CA ASP A 680 -19.53 -5.40 -24.17
C ASP A 680 -20.39 -6.49 -23.53
N VAL A 681 -19.92 -7.01 -22.38
CA VAL A 681 -20.61 -8.06 -21.61
C VAL A 681 -20.77 -7.63 -20.16
N ILE A 682 -21.94 -7.87 -19.58
CA ILE A 682 -22.19 -7.80 -18.13
C ILE A 682 -22.61 -9.19 -17.67
N GLN A 683 -21.85 -9.80 -16.78
CA GLN A 683 -22.17 -11.04 -16.09
C GLN A 683 -22.61 -10.74 -14.67
N TRP A 684 -23.75 -11.28 -14.27
CA TRP A 684 -24.22 -11.22 -12.90
C TRP A 684 -23.39 -12.13 -12.01
N ALA A 685 -23.02 -11.63 -10.85
CA ALA A 685 -22.18 -12.32 -9.88
C ALA A 685 -22.84 -12.26 -8.50
N PRO A 686 -23.02 -13.39 -7.80
CA PRO A 686 -23.50 -13.38 -6.41
C PRO A 686 -22.47 -12.77 -5.47
N GLY A 687 -21.21 -12.73 -5.88
CA GLY A 687 -20.06 -12.11 -5.25
C GLY A 687 -18.86 -12.15 -6.17
N LEU A 688 -17.82 -11.42 -5.85
CA LEU A 688 -16.58 -11.39 -6.61
C LEU A 688 -15.51 -12.29 -5.96
N PRO A 689 -14.66 -12.99 -6.75
CA PRO A 689 -13.55 -13.76 -6.21
C PRO A 689 -12.53 -12.81 -5.59
N LYS A 690 -12.52 -12.76 -4.28
CA LYS A 690 -11.65 -11.89 -3.51
C LYS A 690 -10.65 -12.69 -2.70
N THR A 691 -9.47 -12.14 -2.51
CA THR A 691 -8.60 -12.60 -1.43
C THR A 691 -9.30 -12.32 -0.10
N ARG A 692 -8.84 -12.97 0.95
CA ARG A 692 -9.37 -12.75 2.30
C ARG A 692 -9.07 -11.33 2.85
N SER A 693 -8.17 -10.58 2.21
CA SER A 693 -7.99 -9.14 2.43
C SER A 693 -9.00 -8.26 1.70
N GLY A 694 -9.93 -8.85 0.96
CA GLY A 694 -10.92 -8.12 0.17
C GLY A 694 -10.48 -7.77 -1.26
N LYS A 695 -9.21 -7.99 -1.63
CA LYS A 695 -8.71 -7.67 -2.97
C LYS A 695 -9.31 -8.59 -4.03
N ILE A 696 -9.94 -8.01 -5.06
CA ILE A 696 -10.50 -8.73 -6.19
C ILE A 696 -9.40 -9.42 -7.00
N MET A 697 -9.58 -10.70 -7.28
CA MET A 697 -8.65 -11.51 -8.07
C MET A 697 -9.01 -11.47 -9.57
N ARG A 698 -8.75 -10.32 -10.22
CA ARG A 698 -9.08 -10.10 -11.65
C ARG A 698 -8.47 -11.15 -12.57
N ARG A 699 -7.33 -11.73 -12.21
CA ARG A 699 -6.73 -12.84 -12.96
C ARG A 699 -7.71 -14.01 -13.13
N ILE A 700 -8.43 -14.39 -12.08
CA ILE A 700 -9.43 -15.46 -12.11
C ILE A 700 -10.62 -15.03 -12.97
N LEU A 701 -11.13 -13.81 -12.79
CA LEU A 701 -12.23 -13.26 -13.57
C LEU A 701 -11.91 -13.24 -15.07
N ARG A 702 -10.67 -12.82 -15.43
CA ARG A 702 -10.21 -12.80 -16.82
C ARG A 702 -10.20 -14.22 -17.42
N LYS A 703 -9.67 -15.19 -16.69
CA LYS A 703 -9.66 -16.61 -17.12
C LYS A 703 -11.06 -17.18 -17.32
N ILE A 704 -12.01 -16.82 -16.46
CA ILE A 704 -13.42 -17.21 -16.62
C ILE A 704 -14.00 -16.55 -17.86
N ALA A 705 -13.82 -15.24 -18.06
CA ALA A 705 -14.32 -14.49 -19.19
C ALA A 705 -13.74 -14.95 -20.55
N THR A 706 -12.54 -15.55 -20.54
CA THR A 706 -11.90 -16.15 -21.73
C THR A 706 -12.10 -17.67 -21.83
N ALA A 707 -12.97 -18.25 -21.01
CA ALA A 707 -13.28 -19.71 -20.97
C ALA A 707 -12.07 -20.61 -20.65
N GLU A 708 -11.03 -20.09 -19.98
CA GLU A 708 -9.83 -20.83 -19.59
C GLU A 708 -10.00 -21.46 -18.20
N TYR A 709 -11.02 -22.25 -17.98
CA TYR A 709 -11.43 -22.74 -16.66
C TYR A 709 -10.40 -23.67 -15.99
N ASP A 710 -9.62 -24.40 -16.77
CA ASP A 710 -8.59 -25.33 -16.26
C ASP A 710 -7.28 -24.62 -15.89
N ALA A 711 -7.16 -23.32 -16.21
CA ALA A 711 -5.93 -22.53 -16.05
C ALA A 711 -6.08 -21.40 -15.04
N LEU A 712 -6.97 -21.52 -14.04
CA LEU A 712 -7.25 -20.46 -13.05
C LEU A 712 -6.05 -20.11 -12.18
N GLY A 713 -5.06 -21.01 -12.07
CA GLY A 713 -3.88 -20.85 -11.22
C GLY A 713 -4.23 -20.97 -9.73
N ASP A 714 -3.39 -20.41 -8.86
CA ASP A 714 -3.59 -20.52 -7.41
C ASP A 714 -4.86 -19.80 -6.96
N ILE A 715 -5.83 -20.57 -6.46
CA ILE A 715 -7.10 -20.09 -5.87
C ILE A 715 -7.12 -20.25 -4.34
N SER A 716 -6.03 -20.73 -3.73
CA SER A 716 -5.92 -21.04 -2.31
C SER A 716 -6.05 -19.81 -1.40
N THR A 717 -5.85 -18.63 -1.96
CA THR A 717 -5.95 -17.36 -1.24
C THR A 717 -7.35 -16.74 -1.24
N LEU A 718 -8.32 -17.39 -1.90
CA LEU A 718 -9.71 -16.90 -1.96
C LEU A 718 -10.40 -16.96 -0.60
N ALA A 719 -11.20 -15.94 -0.33
CA ALA A 719 -12.08 -15.90 0.84
C ALA A 719 -13.20 -16.93 0.74
N ASP A 720 -13.77 -17.07 -0.45
CA ASP A 720 -14.82 -18.05 -0.80
C ASP A 720 -14.51 -18.68 -2.17
N PRO A 721 -13.95 -19.88 -2.21
CA PRO A 721 -13.72 -20.60 -3.44
C PRO A 721 -15.01 -20.98 -4.21
N GLY A 722 -16.16 -21.10 -3.52
CA GLY A 722 -17.45 -21.46 -4.12
C GLY A 722 -17.95 -20.42 -5.12
N VAL A 723 -17.60 -19.15 -4.94
CA VAL A 723 -17.93 -18.07 -5.89
C VAL A 723 -17.36 -18.34 -7.28
N VAL A 724 -16.17 -18.93 -7.38
CA VAL A 724 -15.52 -19.22 -8.66
C VAL A 724 -16.32 -20.22 -9.47
N GLN A 725 -16.78 -21.30 -8.85
CA GLN A 725 -17.57 -22.31 -9.53
C GLN A 725 -18.90 -21.73 -10.06
N HIS A 726 -19.56 -20.90 -9.23
CA HIS A 726 -20.80 -20.24 -9.65
C HIS A 726 -20.58 -19.30 -10.86
N LEU A 727 -19.49 -18.55 -10.87
CA LEU A 727 -19.14 -17.66 -12.00
C LEU A 727 -18.85 -18.44 -13.27
N ILE A 728 -18.20 -19.62 -13.17
CA ILE A 728 -17.94 -20.52 -14.29
C ILE A 728 -19.27 -21.06 -14.85
N ASP A 729 -20.16 -21.53 -14.00
CA ASP A 729 -21.44 -22.07 -14.40
C ASP A 729 -22.30 -21.00 -15.09
N THR A 730 -22.40 -19.80 -14.52
CA THR A 730 -23.11 -18.68 -15.13
C THR A 730 -22.49 -18.27 -16.47
N HIS A 731 -21.16 -18.25 -16.60
CA HIS A 731 -20.51 -17.96 -17.89
C HIS A 731 -20.82 -19.00 -18.95
N LYS A 732 -20.80 -20.29 -18.60
CA LYS A 732 -21.19 -21.41 -19.52
C LYS A 732 -22.62 -21.28 -19.99
N ASP A 733 -23.55 -20.91 -19.10
CA ASP A 733 -24.96 -20.73 -19.46
C ASP A 733 -25.16 -19.53 -20.38
N MET A 734 -24.47 -18.39 -20.12
CA MET A 734 -24.51 -17.25 -21.05
C MET A 734 -23.97 -17.59 -22.43
N SER A 735 -22.88 -18.37 -22.51
CA SER A 735 -22.27 -18.78 -23.77
C SER A 735 -23.18 -19.73 -24.58
N ARG A 736 -23.95 -20.60 -23.91
CA ARG A 736 -24.95 -21.47 -24.55
C ARG A 736 -26.15 -20.72 -25.13
N VAL A 737 -26.55 -19.62 -24.53
CA VAL A 737 -27.68 -18.79 -25.01
C VAL A 737 -27.24 -17.90 -26.19
N SER A 738 -25.94 -17.63 -26.32
CA SER A 738 -25.38 -16.80 -27.41
C SER A 738 -24.94 -17.61 -28.64
N ALA A 739 -24.84 -18.93 -28.54
CA ALA A 739 -24.56 -19.87 -29.64
C ALA A 739 -25.86 -20.40 -30.26
#